data_b2849f98420805eb71b24fe7f095085b
#
_entry.id   b2849f98420805eb71b24fe7f095085b
#
_cell.length_a   1.000
_cell.length_b   1.000
_cell.length_c   1.000
_cell.angle_alpha   90.00
_cell.angle_beta   90.00
_cell.angle_gamma   90.00
#
_symmetry.space_group_name_H-M   'P 1'
#
loop_
_entity.id
_entity.type
_entity.pdbx_description
1 polymer ?
#
loop_
_entity_poly.entity_id
_entity_poly.type
_entity_poly.pdbx_seq_one_letter_code
_entity_poly.pdbx_strand_id
1 'polypeptide(L)'
;MGPIERVAVIGAGNMGSGIAQKSAQEGFAVQMVDKEDGFVQRGMETINGFLDEAIQRRIFSEEKVEGIISNISVGIGVDSIHEDTDLVIEAVFEDIDVKSSVLNDLASSCNRETIIATNTSSLSVEDLATLSDRPDRFIGLHFFYHPAKNRLVEIIPSSRTSSETIQSVIQYCGAMGKVVILCKDRPGFVVNRFFVPWLNEACKLLDEGFGTPAEIDNVAKDCFDIGMGPFELMNLTGPSIALHSTDYLASQLQVDRYKGADSLRRLVEEGIQWDLAGVSGEFSSKDRKEIRNRLLGVVLCIASQIVEEEICAMEDVDRGAKVGLRWPMGPFELANDLGVDVAHGIASDYAVLAGFESPIILSAQGSEPFEFKLIDLEVTNGVASITFNRPEAMNALNEEVISQLTDLWKGLEADPSVHTAILRGSGKAFVAGADIKFFVDKIEDNKIDDIREFTERGHDILNAIESSRINTIAVMSGLALGGGLELAMCCNHRIGVEGKTMLRFPETGIGIYPGLGGTQRSVMIAGVECARYSIIAGNWLDSNLAFSMGYLTDVVDYSGLEKAISDIADGKVDHPSHRYLPSNPEDTLIKQIMEVYGDDWQSRLMGPSSELNPFEVRQSKFIGRNAPVSIKMASELIDIANKSREDPTAGLQSELDGLDTIFSTKDALMGLKGVLSGERVQFSGE
;
A
#
# COMPACT_ATOMS: atom_id res chain seq x y z
N MET A 1 8.58 12.30 -20.97
CA MET A 1 8.53 13.34 -19.90
C MET A 1 9.66 13.14 -18.92
N GLY A 2 10.19 14.22 -18.30
CA GLY A 2 11.06 14.10 -17.13
C GLY A 2 10.27 13.63 -15.89
N PRO A 3 10.94 13.19 -14.82
CA PRO A 3 10.30 12.90 -13.55
C PRO A 3 9.65 14.14 -12.95
N ILE A 4 8.54 13.98 -12.21
CA ILE A 4 7.93 15.07 -11.46
C ILE A 4 8.81 15.34 -10.21
N GLU A 5 9.30 16.56 -10.07
CA GLU A 5 10.12 17.00 -8.93
C GLU A 5 9.49 18.20 -8.20
N ARG A 6 8.79 19.07 -8.95
CA ARG A 6 8.17 20.30 -8.46
C ARG A 6 6.67 20.25 -8.60
N VAL A 7 5.96 20.44 -7.50
CA VAL A 7 4.51 20.33 -7.43
C VAL A 7 3.92 21.64 -6.91
N ALA A 8 2.96 22.19 -7.63
CA ALA A 8 2.13 23.27 -7.10
C ALA A 8 0.75 22.72 -6.69
N VAL A 9 0.26 23.12 -5.53
CA VAL A 9 -1.08 22.75 -5.03
C VAL A 9 -1.91 24.01 -4.89
N ILE A 10 -3.00 24.11 -5.67
CA ILE A 10 -3.91 25.26 -5.66
C ILE A 10 -5.10 24.98 -4.75
N GLY A 11 -5.30 25.84 -3.76
CA GLY A 11 -6.25 25.66 -2.68
C GLY A 11 -5.55 25.22 -1.38
N ALA A 12 -5.52 26.08 -0.38
CA ALA A 12 -4.89 25.83 0.92
C ALA A 12 -5.90 25.31 1.99
N GLY A 13 -7.02 24.74 1.53
CA GLY A 13 -8.00 24.09 2.41
C GLY A 13 -7.51 22.71 2.92
N ASN A 14 -8.39 21.96 3.59
CA ASN A 14 -8.06 20.68 4.20
C ASN A 14 -7.45 19.66 3.22
N MET A 15 -7.96 19.61 1.98
CA MET A 15 -7.42 18.70 0.97
C MET A 15 -6.07 19.19 0.44
N GLY A 16 -5.99 20.46 0.00
CA GLY A 16 -4.76 20.98 -0.58
C GLY A 16 -3.60 21.05 0.40
N SER A 17 -3.83 21.48 1.65
CA SER A 17 -2.79 21.45 2.69
C SER A 17 -2.30 20.04 2.98
N GLY A 18 -3.21 19.05 3.02
CA GLY A 18 -2.83 17.65 3.21
C GLY A 18 -2.06 17.05 2.03
N ILE A 19 -2.38 17.45 0.77
CA ILE A 19 -1.65 17.05 -0.43
C ILE A 19 -0.26 17.70 -0.43
N ALA A 20 -0.18 18.99 -0.14
CA ALA A 20 1.09 19.72 -0.05
C ALA A 20 2.01 19.13 1.03
N GLN A 21 1.48 18.88 2.24
CA GLN A 21 2.20 18.21 3.32
C GLN A 21 2.75 16.85 2.87
N LYS A 22 1.90 16.02 2.27
CA LYS A 22 2.31 14.66 1.88
C LYS A 22 3.38 14.69 0.80
N SER A 23 3.24 15.53 -0.22
CA SER A 23 4.25 15.69 -1.27
C SER A 23 5.60 16.15 -0.70
N ALA A 24 5.59 17.17 0.17
CA ALA A 24 6.81 17.68 0.82
C ALA A 24 7.46 16.63 1.75
N GLN A 25 6.66 15.85 2.46
CA GLN A 25 7.12 14.75 3.31
C GLN A 25 7.90 13.69 2.53
N GLU A 26 7.52 13.47 1.27
CA GLU A 26 8.16 12.49 0.39
C GLU A 26 9.30 13.08 -0.46
N GLY A 27 9.65 14.35 -0.20
CA GLY A 27 10.85 14.99 -0.78
C GLY A 27 10.61 15.83 -2.02
N PHE A 28 9.36 16.04 -2.45
CA PHE A 28 9.05 16.94 -3.55
C PHE A 28 9.19 18.40 -3.13
N ALA A 29 9.66 19.26 -4.03
CA ALA A 29 9.59 20.70 -3.86
C ALA A 29 8.14 21.15 -4.10
N VAL A 30 7.50 21.71 -3.09
CA VAL A 30 6.06 22.03 -3.12
C VAL A 30 5.82 23.53 -3.03
N GLN A 31 4.93 24.04 -3.86
CA GLN A 31 4.39 25.37 -3.71
C GLN A 31 2.88 25.28 -3.42
N MET A 32 2.46 25.71 -2.24
CA MET A 32 1.03 25.82 -1.87
C MET A 32 0.51 27.22 -2.21
N VAL A 33 -0.52 27.28 -3.04
CA VAL A 33 -1.06 28.52 -3.60
C VAL A 33 -2.54 28.67 -3.25
N ASP A 34 -2.95 29.89 -2.87
CA ASP A 34 -4.37 30.24 -2.76
C ASP A 34 -4.58 31.68 -3.20
N LYS A 35 -5.83 32.11 -3.39
CA LYS A 35 -6.17 33.45 -3.87
C LYS A 35 -5.84 34.59 -2.88
N GLU A 36 -5.75 34.29 -1.58
CA GLU A 36 -5.55 35.27 -0.51
C GLU A 36 -4.54 34.73 0.53
N ASP A 37 -3.70 35.61 1.07
CA ASP A 37 -2.71 35.31 2.10
C ASP A 37 -3.31 34.59 3.33
N GLY A 38 -4.48 35.04 3.80
CA GLY A 38 -5.14 34.45 4.96
C GLY A 38 -5.54 32.98 4.78
N PHE A 39 -5.79 32.50 3.54
CA PHE A 39 -6.03 31.06 3.28
C PHE A 39 -4.74 30.28 3.33
N VAL A 40 -3.67 30.80 2.72
CA VAL A 40 -2.35 30.20 2.72
C VAL A 40 -1.81 30.05 4.15
N GLN A 41 -1.94 31.10 4.97
CA GLN A 41 -1.53 31.06 6.38
C GLN A 41 -2.26 29.96 7.17
N ARG A 42 -3.59 29.85 7.04
CA ARG A 42 -4.35 28.77 7.68
C ARG A 42 -3.96 27.39 7.18
N GLY A 43 -3.63 27.24 5.89
CA GLY A 43 -3.11 26.01 5.34
C GLY A 43 -1.79 25.58 5.99
N MET A 44 -0.86 26.53 6.16
CA MET A 44 0.41 26.29 6.86
C MET A 44 0.22 25.98 8.34
N GLU A 45 -0.69 26.69 9.03
CA GLU A 45 -1.05 26.39 10.42
C GLU A 45 -1.58 24.96 10.56
N THR A 46 -2.42 24.51 9.62
CA THR A 46 -2.94 23.13 9.57
C THR A 46 -1.83 22.11 9.41
N ILE A 47 -0.90 22.35 8.48
CA ILE A 47 0.26 21.47 8.25
C ILE A 47 1.13 21.41 9.51
N ASN A 48 1.49 22.55 10.09
CA ASN A 48 2.31 22.60 11.30
C ASN A 48 1.65 21.85 12.47
N GLY A 49 0.33 22.02 12.67
CA GLY A 49 -0.41 21.31 13.71
C GLY A 49 -0.33 19.78 13.59
N PHE A 50 -0.44 19.25 12.37
CA PHE A 50 -0.30 17.80 12.12
C PHE A 50 1.14 17.31 12.31
N LEU A 51 2.13 18.10 11.93
CA LEU A 51 3.54 17.76 12.09
C LEU A 51 3.96 17.81 13.57
N ASP A 52 3.47 18.79 14.35
CA ASP A 52 3.67 18.87 15.80
C ASP A 52 3.07 17.66 16.51
N GLU A 53 1.85 17.23 16.12
CA GLU A 53 1.25 16.00 16.63
C GLU A 53 2.13 14.77 16.31
N ALA A 54 2.73 14.71 15.13
CA ALA A 54 3.61 13.62 14.73
C ALA A 54 4.90 13.59 15.57
N ILE A 55 5.47 14.74 15.95
CA ILE A 55 6.60 14.84 16.89
C ILE A 55 6.18 14.31 18.27
N GLN A 56 5.06 14.82 18.82
CA GLN A 56 4.54 14.41 20.13
C GLN A 56 4.31 12.89 20.22
N ARG A 57 3.81 12.29 19.15
CA ARG A 57 3.60 10.84 19.02
C ARG A 57 4.89 10.09 18.66
N ARG A 58 6.02 10.76 18.51
CA ARG A 58 7.32 10.17 18.11
C ARG A 58 7.28 9.43 16.77
N ILE A 59 6.43 9.89 15.86
CA ILE A 59 6.36 9.40 14.48
C ILE A 59 7.48 10.02 13.64
N PHE A 60 7.73 11.33 13.84
CA PHE A 60 8.82 12.06 13.19
C PHE A 60 9.75 12.69 14.23
N SER A 61 11.02 12.84 13.86
CA SER A 61 11.98 13.70 14.59
C SER A 61 11.75 15.17 14.23
N GLU A 62 12.23 16.08 15.08
CA GLU A 62 12.23 17.52 14.79
C GLU A 62 12.97 17.83 13.48
N GLU A 63 14.13 17.25 13.25
CA GLU A 63 14.92 17.40 12.03
C GLU A 63 14.13 16.97 10.77
N LYS A 64 13.39 15.85 10.85
CA LYS A 64 12.52 15.40 9.73
C LYS A 64 11.42 16.42 9.45
N VAL A 65 10.83 16.99 10.49
CA VAL A 65 9.76 17.99 10.35
C VAL A 65 10.31 19.30 9.77
N GLU A 66 11.47 19.77 10.21
CA GLU A 66 12.15 20.92 9.61
C GLU A 66 12.42 20.68 8.11
N GLY A 67 12.88 19.51 7.74
CA GLY A 67 13.08 19.11 6.34
C GLY A 67 11.78 19.14 5.54
N ILE A 68 10.65 18.66 6.09
CA ILE A 68 9.35 18.70 5.42
C ILE A 68 8.91 20.15 5.20
N ILE A 69 9.00 20.99 6.23
CA ILE A 69 8.59 22.41 6.14
C ILE A 69 9.46 23.16 5.12
N SER A 70 10.78 22.89 5.08
CA SER A 70 11.69 23.54 4.14
C SER A 70 11.40 23.21 2.66
N ASN A 71 10.70 22.10 2.40
CA ASN A 71 10.25 21.73 1.06
C ASN A 71 8.96 22.44 0.63
N ILE A 72 8.31 23.23 1.52
CA ILE A 72 7.07 23.93 1.22
C ILE A 72 7.33 25.43 1.07
N SER A 73 7.06 25.95 -0.10
CA SER A 73 6.93 27.38 -0.36
C SER A 73 5.46 27.75 -0.49
N VAL A 74 5.14 29.05 -0.39
CA VAL A 74 3.78 29.56 -0.51
C VAL A 74 3.68 30.63 -1.59
N GLY A 75 2.49 30.75 -2.20
CA GLY A 75 2.20 31.75 -3.24
C GLY A 75 0.78 32.29 -3.12
N ILE A 76 0.57 33.52 -3.63
CA ILE A 76 -0.75 34.16 -3.68
C ILE A 76 -1.12 34.39 -5.14
N GLY A 77 -2.26 33.82 -5.55
CA GLY A 77 -2.70 33.83 -6.95
C GLY A 77 -1.97 32.85 -7.84
N VAL A 78 -2.64 32.40 -8.91
CA VAL A 78 -2.14 31.40 -9.86
C VAL A 78 -0.85 31.87 -10.56
N ASP A 79 -0.72 33.15 -10.80
CA ASP A 79 0.45 33.80 -11.44
C ASP A 79 1.73 33.73 -10.57
N SER A 80 1.62 33.34 -9.30
CA SER A 80 2.79 33.10 -8.45
C SER A 80 3.41 31.72 -8.62
N ILE A 81 2.80 30.83 -9.42
CA ILE A 81 3.32 29.46 -9.66
C ILE A 81 4.65 29.55 -10.43
N HIS A 82 5.62 28.78 -9.97
CA HIS A 82 6.94 28.74 -10.60
C HIS A 82 6.87 28.18 -12.02
N GLU A 83 7.60 28.78 -12.96
CA GLU A 83 7.61 28.39 -14.37
C GLU A 83 8.11 26.94 -14.60
N ASP A 84 8.94 26.44 -13.68
CA ASP A 84 9.52 25.09 -13.73
C ASP A 84 8.71 24.05 -12.95
N THR A 85 7.41 24.32 -12.68
CA THR A 85 6.49 23.37 -12.05
C THR A 85 6.15 22.23 -13.03
N ASP A 86 6.36 20.99 -12.57
CA ASP A 86 6.07 19.78 -13.37
C ASP A 86 4.60 19.35 -13.26
N LEU A 87 4.01 19.47 -12.07
CA LEU A 87 2.64 19.07 -11.76
C LEU A 87 1.91 20.15 -10.96
N VAL A 88 0.75 20.57 -11.44
CA VAL A 88 -0.21 21.37 -10.67
C VAL A 88 -1.36 20.48 -10.23
N ILE A 89 -1.70 20.50 -8.94
CA ILE A 89 -2.86 19.80 -8.39
C ILE A 89 -3.88 20.86 -7.92
N GLU A 90 -5.00 20.94 -8.62
CA GLU A 90 -6.10 21.82 -8.27
C GLU A 90 -6.98 21.15 -7.20
N ALA A 91 -7.14 21.81 -6.04
CA ALA A 91 -7.93 21.37 -4.89
C ALA A 91 -8.78 22.53 -4.32
N VAL A 92 -9.37 23.33 -5.21
CA VAL A 92 -10.30 24.42 -4.87
C VAL A 92 -11.73 23.90 -4.65
N PHE A 93 -12.69 24.79 -4.41
CA PHE A 93 -14.10 24.42 -4.20
C PHE A 93 -14.65 23.62 -5.38
N GLU A 94 -15.52 22.65 -5.06
CA GLU A 94 -16.18 21.74 -6.00
C GLU A 94 -17.29 22.46 -6.77
N ASP A 95 -16.89 23.39 -7.62
CA ASP A 95 -17.75 24.25 -8.44
C ASP A 95 -17.12 24.44 -9.82
N ILE A 96 -17.89 24.20 -10.88
CA ILE A 96 -17.40 24.20 -12.25
C ILE A 96 -16.88 25.58 -12.70
N ASP A 97 -17.54 26.67 -12.26
CA ASP A 97 -17.13 28.03 -12.64
C ASP A 97 -15.83 28.43 -11.95
N VAL A 98 -15.66 28.04 -10.68
CA VAL A 98 -14.43 28.26 -9.92
C VAL A 98 -13.28 27.49 -10.55
N LYS A 99 -13.47 26.21 -10.85
CA LYS A 99 -12.42 25.36 -11.48
C LYS A 99 -12.09 25.87 -12.89
N SER A 100 -13.09 26.27 -13.68
CA SER A 100 -12.89 26.85 -15.00
C SER A 100 -12.04 28.12 -14.96
N SER A 101 -12.30 29.01 -13.99
CA SER A 101 -11.47 30.20 -13.78
C SER A 101 -10.02 29.86 -13.51
N VAL A 102 -9.76 28.92 -12.59
CA VAL A 102 -8.39 28.45 -12.25
C VAL A 102 -7.70 27.84 -13.46
N LEU A 103 -8.39 26.99 -14.25
CA LEU A 103 -7.82 26.38 -15.45
C LEU A 103 -7.46 27.40 -16.53
N ASN A 104 -8.29 28.44 -16.69
CA ASN A 104 -7.99 29.55 -17.61
C ASN A 104 -6.75 30.35 -17.18
N ASP A 105 -6.61 30.62 -15.87
CA ASP A 105 -5.45 31.33 -15.33
C ASP A 105 -4.17 30.49 -15.49
N LEU A 106 -4.24 29.16 -15.27
CA LEU A 106 -3.12 28.23 -15.48
C LEU A 106 -2.64 28.18 -16.93
N ALA A 107 -3.51 28.38 -17.91
CA ALA A 107 -3.15 28.39 -19.31
C ALA A 107 -2.11 29.48 -19.65
N SER A 108 -2.15 30.59 -18.90
CA SER A 108 -1.22 31.71 -19.09
C SER A 108 -0.02 31.72 -18.14
N SER A 109 -0.12 31.00 -17.00
CA SER A 109 0.85 31.07 -15.90
C SER A 109 1.83 29.89 -15.87
N CYS A 110 1.49 28.76 -16.49
CA CYS A 110 2.33 27.54 -16.45
C CYS A 110 2.93 27.20 -17.80
N ASN A 111 4.09 26.56 -17.76
CA ASN A 111 4.71 25.95 -18.95
C ASN A 111 3.73 24.94 -19.58
N ARG A 112 3.75 24.82 -20.91
CA ARG A 112 2.91 23.85 -21.62
C ARG A 112 3.24 22.39 -21.30
N GLU A 113 4.43 22.12 -20.81
CA GLU A 113 4.86 20.80 -20.39
C GLU A 113 4.30 20.39 -19.00
N THR A 114 3.82 21.35 -18.21
CA THR A 114 3.24 21.10 -16.88
C THR A 114 1.97 20.26 -16.97
N ILE A 115 1.91 19.19 -16.18
CA ILE A 115 0.70 18.37 -16.00
C ILE A 115 -0.26 19.12 -15.10
N ILE A 116 -1.54 19.15 -15.44
CA ILE A 116 -2.61 19.72 -14.62
C ILE A 116 -3.49 18.58 -14.11
N ALA A 117 -3.57 18.42 -12.81
CA ALA A 117 -4.44 17.47 -12.16
C ALA A 117 -5.55 18.18 -11.38
N THR A 118 -6.78 17.66 -11.43
CA THR A 118 -7.90 18.13 -10.60
C THR A 118 -8.21 17.12 -9.50
N ASN A 119 -8.37 17.60 -8.26
CA ASN A 119 -8.78 16.78 -7.12
C ASN A 119 -10.32 16.74 -6.97
N THR A 120 -11.05 16.87 -8.06
CA THR A 120 -12.51 16.76 -8.01
C THR A 120 -12.94 15.42 -7.43
N SER A 121 -14.03 15.40 -6.67
CA SER A 121 -14.67 14.20 -6.13
C SER A 121 -15.92 13.79 -6.90
N SER A 122 -16.43 14.68 -7.74
CA SER A 122 -17.76 14.51 -8.34
C SER A 122 -17.87 15.03 -9.77
N LEU A 123 -17.18 16.12 -10.15
CA LEU A 123 -17.28 16.68 -11.49
C LEU A 123 -16.60 15.77 -12.53
N SER A 124 -17.14 15.75 -13.75
CA SER A 124 -16.55 15.00 -14.87
C SER A 124 -15.16 15.53 -15.22
N VAL A 125 -14.17 14.65 -15.20
CA VAL A 125 -12.81 14.95 -15.61
C VAL A 125 -12.75 15.22 -17.12
N GLU A 126 -13.58 14.54 -17.91
CA GLU A 126 -13.71 14.77 -19.36
C GLU A 126 -14.18 16.21 -19.65
N ASP A 127 -15.20 16.69 -18.93
CA ASP A 127 -15.71 18.04 -19.10
C ASP A 127 -14.67 19.08 -18.68
N LEU A 128 -14.01 18.90 -17.54
CA LEU A 128 -12.94 19.79 -17.07
C LEU A 128 -11.74 19.79 -18.05
N ALA A 129 -11.40 18.67 -18.64
CA ALA A 129 -10.34 18.57 -19.64
C ALA A 129 -10.65 19.40 -20.89
N THR A 130 -11.95 19.61 -21.22
CA THR A 130 -12.32 20.49 -22.36
C THR A 130 -12.03 21.95 -22.09
N LEU A 131 -11.95 22.33 -20.81
CA LEU A 131 -11.65 23.71 -20.39
C LEU A 131 -10.14 23.96 -20.26
N SER A 132 -9.33 22.90 -20.30
CA SER A 132 -7.86 23.01 -20.27
C SER A 132 -7.30 23.29 -21.67
N ASP A 133 -6.27 24.13 -21.75
CA ASP A 133 -5.51 24.38 -22.99
C ASP A 133 -4.57 23.21 -23.38
N ARG A 134 -4.42 22.20 -22.50
CA ARG A 134 -3.55 21.04 -22.65
C ARG A 134 -4.25 19.75 -22.19
N PRO A 135 -5.30 19.28 -22.89
CA PRO A 135 -6.11 18.15 -22.46
C PRO A 135 -5.35 16.81 -22.46
N ASP A 136 -4.26 16.71 -23.23
CA ASP A 136 -3.34 15.56 -23.21
C ASP A 136 -2.49 15.48 -21.94
N ARG A 137 -2.36 16.59 -21.21
CA ARG A 137 -1.68 16.74 -19.92
C ARG A 137 -2.63 17.04 -18.76
N PHE A 138 -3.92 16.79 -18.97
CA PHE A 138 -4.95 16.97 -17.93
C PHE A 138 -5.43 15.63 -17.41
N ILE A 139 -5.62 15.51 -16.08
CA ILE A 139 -6.00 14.24 -15.43
C ILE A 139 -6.75 14.50 -14.13
N GLY A 140 -7.67 13.61 -13.76
CA GLY A 140 -8.25 13.55 -12.43
C GLY A 140 -7.30 12.85 -11.45
N LEU A 141 -7.15 13.40 -10.26
CA LEU A 141 -6.30 12.87 -9.19
C LEU A 141 -7.02 13.02 -7.86
N HIS A 142 -7.96 12.10 -7.59
CA HIS A 142 -8.85 12.17 -6.44
C HIS A 142 -8.21 11.57 -5.20
N PHE A 143 -7.83 12.44 -4.26
CA PHE A 143 -7.32 12.07 -2.94
C PHE A 143 -8.45 11.91 -1.94
N PHE A 144 -8.32 10.92 -1.06
CA PHE A 144 -9.25 10.71 0.05
C PHE A 144 -8.82 11.47 1.31
N TYR A 145 -9.80 11.88 2.12
CA TYR A 145 -9.53 12.53 3.41
C TYR A 145 -8.90 11.54 4.40
N HIS A 146 -7.90 11.86 5.15
CA HIS A 146 -6.96 12.99 5.11
C HIS A 146 -5.79 12.65 4.16
N PRO A 147 -5.43 13.48 3.17
CA PRO A 147 -4.46 13.10 2.14
C PRO A 147 -3.10 12.64 2.66
N ALA A 148 -2.61 13.19 3.79
CA ALA A 148 -1.35 12.75 4.39
C ALA A 148 -1.45 11.38 5.10
N LYS A 149 -2.64 10.91 5.47
CA LYS A 149 -2.88 9.68 6.25
C LYS A 149 -3.53 8.58 5.41
N ASN A 150 -4.50 8.91 4.55
CA ASN A 150 -5.15 7.96 3.65
C ASN A 150 -4.21 7.66 2.47
N ARG A 151 -4.04 6.38 2.18
CA ARG A 151 -3.11 5.94 1.14
C ARG A 151 -3.74 5.85 -0.25
N LEU A 152 -5.06 5.84 -0.36
CA LEU A 152 -5.76 5.66 -1.63
C LEU A 152 -5.73 6.95 -2.46
N VAL A 153 -5.56 6.78 -3.77
CA VAL A 153 -5.75 7.80 -4.80
C VAL A 153 -6.40 7.15 -6.00
N GLU A 154 -7.48 7.73 -6.50
CA GLU A 154 -8.06 7.37 -7.79
C GLU A 154 -7.46 8.27 -8.88
N ILE A 155 -6.96 7.66 -9.96
CA ILE A 155 -6.45 8.35 -11.15
C ILE A 155 -7.48 8.20 -12.25
N ILE A 156 -7.98 9.32 -12.74
CA ILE A 156 -9.07 9.39 -13.70
C ILE A 156 -8.59 10.11 -14.97
N PRO A 157 -8.11 9.40 -15.99
CA PRO A 157 -7.79 10.03 -17.26
C PRO A 157 -9.06 10.43 -18.03
N SER A 158 -8.99 11.54 -18.78
CA SER A 158 -9.95 11.85 -19.82
C SER A 158 -9.63 11.03 -21.10
N SER A 159 -10.54 11.04 -22.07
CA SER A 159 -10.32 10.39 -23.37
C SER A 159 -9.11 10.96 -24.15
N ARG A 160 -8.61 12.14 -23.76
CA ARG A 160 -7.51 12.86 -24.40
C ARG A 160 -6.21 12.83 -23.60
N THR A 161 -6.24 12.36 -22.36
CA THR A 161 -5.05 12.24 -21.50
C THR A 161 -4.04 11.30 -22.14
N SER A 162 -2.80 11.74 -22.32
CA SER A 162 -1.75 10.91 -22.91
C SER A 162 -1.28 9.81 -21.97
N SER A 163 -0.83 8.69 -22.53
CA SER A 163 -0.23 7.58 -21.77
C SER A 163 0.98 8.03 -20.94
N GLU A 164 1.77 8.98 -21.47
CA GLU A 164 2.90 9.55 -20.73
C GLU A 164 2.45 10.32 -19.48
N THR A 165 1.36 11.10 -19.57
CA THR A 165 0.77 11.80 -18.43
C THR A 165 0.30 10.81 -17.36
N ILE A 166 -0.42 9.76 -17.78
CA ILE A 166 -0.90 8.72 -16.87
C ILE A 166 0.27 8.07 -16.15
N GLN A 167 1.32 7.65 -16.86
CA GLN A 167 2.48 7.01 -16.27
C GLN A 167 3.24 7.94 -15.30
N SER A 168 3.44 9.22 -15.69
CA SER A 168 4.10 10.20 -14.83
C SER A 168 3.35 10.40 -13.50
N VAL A 169 2.02 10.45 -13.54
CA VAL A 169 1.17 10.62 -12.34
C VAL A 169 1.14 9.35 -11.50
N ILE A 170 1.11 8.15 -12.12
CA ILE A 170 1.24 6.87 -11.40
C ILE A 170 2.57 6.81 -10.65
N GLN A 171 3.67 7.19 -11.31
CA GLN A 171 5.00 7.25 -10.69
C GLN A 171 5.03 8.24 -9.51
N TYR A 172 4.50 9.45 -9.69
CA TYR A 172 4.38 10.44 -8.61
C TYR A 172 3.60 9.88 -7.40
N CYS A 173 2.44 9.26 -7.64
CA CYS A 173 1.65 8.63 -6.57
C CYS A 173 2.41 7.48 -5.89
N GLY A 174 3.13 6.66 -6.66
CA GLY A 174 4.01 5.61 -6.14
C GLY A 174 5.11 6.18 -5.25
N ALA A 175 5.79 7.26 -5.69
CA ALA A 175 6.80 7.97 -4.90
C ALA A 175 6.25 8.53 -3.58
N MET A 176 4.98 8.90 -3.56
CA MET A 176 4.28 9.30 -2.34
C MET A 176 3.85 8.14 -1.46
N GLY A 177 4.12 6.89 -1.84
CA GLY A 177 3.65 5.70 -1.13
C GLY A 177 2.12 5.55 -1.17
N LYS A 178 1.49 6.08 -2.21
CA LYS A 178 0.05 5.94 -2.45
C LYS A 178 -0.27 4.63 -3.13
N VAL A 179 -1.47 4.16 -2.88
CA VAL A 179 -2.11 3.05 -3.57
C VAL A 179 -3.00 3.65 -4.65
N VAL A 180 -2.78 3.27 -5.88
CA VAL A 180 -3.45 3.84 -7.04
C VAL A 180 -4.56 2.92 -7.54
N ILE A 181 -5.71 3.49 -7.84
CA ILE A 181 -6.74 2.90 -8.67
C ILE A 181 -6.84 3.71 -9.96
N LEU A 182 -6.60 3.05 -11.09
CA LEU A 182 -6.84 3.66 -12.40
C LEU A 182 -8.27 3.34 -12.84
N CYS A 183 -9.11 4.36 -13.04
CA CYS A 183 -10.50 4.16 -13.35
C CYS A 183 -11.02 5.12 -14.45
N LYS A 184 -12.10 4.72 -15.11
CA LYS A 184 -12.80 5.56 -16.08
C LYS A 184 -13.55 6.70 -15.38
N ASP A 185 -13.67 7.83 -16.07
CA ASP A 185 -14.48 8.97 -15.63
C ASP A 185 -15.97 8.59 -15.63
N ARG A 186 -16.49 8.29 -14.45
CA ARG A 186 -17.91 7.98 -14.21
C ARG A 186 -18.34 8.61 -12.87
N PRO A 187 -19.59 9.00 -12.71
CA PRO A 187 -20.08 9.61 -11.48
C PRO A 187 -19.77 8.75 -10.24
N GLY A 188 -19.07 9.34 -9.26
CA GLY A 188 -18.62 8.68 -8.04
C GLY A 188 -17.37 7.82 -8.20
N PHE A 189 -16.75 7.81 -9.39
CA PHE A 189 -15.58 7.02 -9.74
C PHE A 189 -15.71 5.55 -9.29
N VAL A 190 -14.92 5.08 -8.35
CA VAL A 190 -14.99 3.72 -7.80
C VAL A 190 -15.58 3.72 -6.40
N VAL A 191 -14.89 4.34 -5.44
CA VAL A 191 -15.24 4.18 -4.01
C VAL A 191 -16.52 4.92 -3.67
N ASN A 192 -16.66 6.18 -4.05
CA ASN A 192 -17.86 6.96 -3.75
C ASN A 192 -19.10 6.37 -4.43
N ARG A 193 -18.95 5.64 -5.55
CA ARG A 193 -20.05 5.05 -6.30
C ARG A 193 -20.81 3.98 -5.52
N PHE A 194 -20.14 3.17 -4.69
CA PHE A 194 -20.82 2.20 -3.82
C PHE A 194 -20.97 2.68 -2.38
N PHE A 195 -20.04 3.49 -1.91
CA PHE A 195 -19.99 3.93 -0.52
C PHE A 195 -21.06 4.97 -0.19
N VAL A 196 -21.28 5.96 -1.07
CA VAL A 196 -22.31 7.00 -0.85
C VAL A 196 -23.73 6.40 -0.86
N PRO A 197 -24.11 5.52 -1.80
CA PRO A 197 -25.37 4.79 -1.70
C PRO A 197 -25.52 3.93 -0.45
N TRP A 198 -24.43 3.34 0.07
CA TRP A 198 -24.45 2.58 1.32
C TRP A 198 -24.82 3.46 2.53
N LEU A 199 -24.28 4.68 2.61
CA LEU A 199 -24.66 5.65 3.64
C LEU A 199 -26.15 6.05 3.53
N ASN A 200 -26.60 6.31 2.30
CA ASN A 200 -27.98 6.69 2.04
C ASN A 200 -28.97 5.54 2.33
N GLU A 201 -28.57 4.29 2.03
CA GLU A 201 -29.41 3.11 2.28
C GLU A 201 -29.63 2.90 3.79
N ALA A 202 -28.62 3.19 4.62
CA ALA A 202 -28.78 3.21 6.07
C ALA A 202 -29.84 4.24 6.52
N CYS A 203 -29.84 5.44 5.94
CA CYS A 203 -30.86 6.46 6.22
C CYS A 203 -32.27 6.03 5.74
N LYS A 204 -32.36 5.37 4.59
CA LYS A 204 -33.65 4.83 4.09
C LYS A 204 -34.20 3.72 4.98
N LEU A 205 -33.33 2.85 5.51
CA LEU A 205 -33.72 1.85 6.51
C LEU A 205 -34.31 2.48 7.78
N LEU A 206 -33.74 3.61 8.22
CA LEU A 206 -34.26 4.41 9.31
C LEU A 206 -35.64 4.99 8.97
N ASP A 207 -35.80 5.60 7.78
CA ASP A 207 -37.07 6.19 7.32
C ASP A 207 -38.19 5.14 7.21
N GLU A 208 -37.83 3.92 6.80
CA GLU A 208 -38.72 2.78 6.68
C GLU A 208 -39.03 2.08 8.02
N GLY A 209 -38.36 2.48 9.11
CA GLY A 209 -38.63 2.04 10.49
C GLY A 209 -38.05 0.69 10.86
N PHE A 210 -36.98 0.21 10.19
CA PHE A 210 -36.33 -1.07 10.49
C PHE A 210 -35.45 -1.03 11.74
N GLY A 211 -35.08 0.15 12.23
CA GLY A 211 -34.27 0.31 13.42
C GLY A 211 -33.90 1.76 13.72
N THR A 212 -33.28 2.00 14.85
CA THR A 212 -32.66 3.27 15.22
C THR A 212 -31.29 3.42 14.56
N PRO A 213 -30.70 4.63 14.48
CA PRO A 213 -29.33 4.81 13.99
C PRO A 213 -28.31 3.89 14.64
N ALA A 214 -28.36 3.73 15.98
CA ALA A 214 -27.47 2.85 16.73
C ALA A 214 -27.63 1.36 16.37
N GLU A 215 -28.86 0.90 16.17
CA GLU A 215 -29.15 -0.49 15.78
C GLU A 215 -28.66 -0.80 14.37
N ILE A 216 -28.88 0.12 13.42
CA ILE A 216 -28.41 0.00 12.04
C ILE A 216 -26.87 0.02 12.01
N ASP A 217 -26.22 0.93 12.75
CA ASP A 217 -24.77 0.97 12.90
C ASP A 217 -24.20 -0.33 13.44
N ASN A 218 -24.83 -0.92 14.46
CA ASN A 218 -24.38 -2.19 15.02
C ASN A 218 -24.47 -3.33 14.00
N VAL A 219 -25.57 -3.40 13.21
CA VAL A 219 -25.68 -4.42 12.14
C VAL A 219 -24.64 -4.18 11.04
N ALA A 220 -24.41 -2.93 10.67
CA ALA A 220 -23.36 -2.59 9.69
C ALA A 220 -21.96 -3.02 10.18
N LYS A 221 -21.62 -2.72 11.45
CA LYS A 221 -20.36 -3.16 12.07
C LYS A 221 -20.21 -4.67 12.01
N ASP A 222 -21.25 -5.41 12.39
CA ASP A 222 -21.22 -6.87 12.42
C ASP A 222 -21.09 -7.49 11.03
N CYS A 223 -21.79 -6.97 10.00
CA CYS A 223 -21.79 -7.62 8.69
C CYS A 223 -20.61 -7.21 7.78
N PHE A 224 -19.94 -6.11 8.06
CA PHE A 224 -18.74 -5.67 7.34
C PHE A 224 -17.45 -5.78 8.18
N ASP A 225 -17.56 -6.20 9.43
CA ASP A 225 -16.46 -6.24 10.42
C ASP A 225 -15.72 -4.90 10.54
N ILE A 226 -16.48 -3.80 10.57
CA ILE A 226 -15.96 -2.42 10.58
C ILE A 226 -16.10 -1.78 11.97
N GLY A 227 -15.15 -0.92 12.32
CA GLY A 227 -15.15 -0.25 13.61
C GLY A 227 -16.15 0.89 13.77
N MET A 228 -16.72 1.40 12.66
CA MET A 228 -17.61 2.58 12.64
C MET A 228 -18.75 2.35 11.67
N GLY A 229 -20.00 2.52 12.15
CA GLY A 229 -21.18 2.40 11.32
C GLY A 229 -21.47 3.66 10.50
N PRO A 230 -22.48 3.59 9.58
CA PRO A 230 -22.80 4.69 8.66
C PRO A 230 -23.19 6.00 9.36
N PHE A 231 -23.95 5.95 10.44
CA PHE A 231 -24.39 7.16 11.17
C PHE A 231 -23.27 7.75 12.03
N GLU A 232 -22.44 6.92 12.69
CA GLU A 232 -21.23 7.38 13.37
C GLU A 232 -20.31 8.12 12.39
N LEU A 233 -20.13 7.54 11.20
CA LEU A 233 -19.27 8.11 10.17
C LEU A 233 -19.83 9.43 9.64
N MET A 234 -21.13 9.52 9.36
CA MET A 234 -21.78 10.77 8.94
C MET A 234 -21.66 11.87 10.02
N ASN A 235 -21.77 11.51 11.31
CA ASN A 235 -21.52 12.47 12.39
C ASN A 235 -20.09 13.00 12.41
N LEU A 236 -19.11 12.16 12.07
CA LEU A 236 -17.69 12.54 12.03
C LEU A 236 -17.36 13.39 10.80
N THR A 237 -17.90 13.06 9.63
CA THR A 237 -17.56 13.69 8.34
C THR A 237 -18.45 14.87 7.98
N GLY A 238 -19.63 14.92 8.56
CA GLY A 238 -20.67 15.91 8.30
C GLY A 238 -21.79 15.36 7.41
N PRO A 239 -23.03 15.31 7.92
CA PRO A 239 -24.19 14.81 7.17
C PRO A 239 -24.48 15.53 5.85
N SER A 240 -24.15 16.85 5.79
CA SER A 240 -24.31 17.66 4.57
C SER A 240 -23.48 17.16 3.40
N ILE A 241 -22.30 16.62 3.66
CA ILE A 241 -21.44 16.01 2.62
C ILE A 241 -22.12 14.77 2.04
N ALA A 242 -22.65 13.90 2.89
CA ALA A 242 -23.38 12.72 2.47
C ALA A 242 -24.62 13.08 1.64
N LEU A 243 -25.40 14.07 2.08
CA LEU A 243 -26.60 14.52 1.34
C LEU A 243 -26.24 15.09 -0.04
N HIS A 244 -25.23 15.96 -0.11
CA HIS A 244 -24.80 16.53 -1.39
C HIS A 244 -24.32 15.43 -2.35
N SER A 245 -23.53 14.48 -1.87
CA SER A 245 -22.98 13.40 -2.68
C SER A 245 -24.06 12.43 -3.18
N THR A 246 -25.06 12.10 -2.35
CA THR A 246 -26.22 11.27 -2.75
C THR A 246 -27.06 11.93 -3.83
N ASP A 247 -27.41 13.21 -3.65
CA ASP A 247 -28.22 13.95 -4.62
C ASP A 247 -27.48 14.15 -5.94
N TYR A 248 -26.17 14.39 -5.88
CA TYR A 248 -25.33 14.45 -7.06
C TYR A 248 -25.35 13.11 -7.84
N LEU A 249 -25.09 11.99 -7.19
CA LEU A 249 -25.13 10.67 -7.83
C LEU A 249 -26.53 10.38 -8.39
N ALA A 250 -27.61 10.68 -7.66
CA ALA A 250 -28.97 10.52 -8.12
C ALA A 250 -29.25 11.29 -9.41
N SER A 251 -28.77 12.53 -9.48
CA SER A 251 -28.95 13.40 -10.65
C SER A 251 -28.14 12.94 -11.86
N GLN A 252 -26.89 12.53 -11.66
CA GLN A 252 -26.00 12.12 -12.74
C GLN A 252 -26.36 10.74 -13.32
N LEU A 253 -26.71 9.79 -12.46
CA LEU A 253 -27.04 8.42 -12.85
C LEU A 253 -28.53 8.22 -13.17
N GLN A 254 -29.36 9.21 -12.88
CA GLN A 254 -30.83 9.15 -13.04
C GLN A 254 -31.46 7.99 -12.25
N VAL A 255 -30.95 7.74 -11.03
CA VAL A 255 -31.39 6.66 -10.14
C VAL A 255 -32.13 7.24 -8.95
N ASP A 256 -33.46 7.03 -8.92
CA ASP A 256 -34.32 7.56 -7.85
C ASP A 256 -33.95 7.02 -6.46
N ARG A 257 -33.47 5.78 -6.37
CA ARG A 257 -33.01 5.18 -5.10
C ARG A 257 -31.86 5.92 -4.46
N TYR A 258 -31.03 6.62 -5.26
CA TYR A 258 -29.90 7.40 -4.77
C TYR A 258 -30.28 8.77 -4.24
N LYS A 259 -31.51 9.26 -4.44
CA LYS A 259 -31.96 10.51 -3.83
C LYS A 259 -31.81 10.46 -2.30
N GLY A 260 -31.29 11.52 -1.72
CA GLY A 260 -31.09 11.62 -0.29
C GLY A 260 -32.35 11.30 0.51
N ALA A 261 -32.22 10.46 1.53
CA ALA A 261 -33.31 10.03 2.42
C ALA A 261 -33.94 11.24 3.15
N ASP A 262 -35.22 11.15 3.49
CA ASP A 262 -35.95 12.26 4.12
C ASP A 262 -35.40 12.61 5.50
N SER A 263 -35.00 11.60 6.29
CA SER A 263 -34.32 11.82 7.57
C SER A 263 -32.98 12.56 7.43
N LEU A 264 -32.18 12.24 6.40
CA LEU A 264 -30.92 12.90 6.14
C LEU A 264 -31.14 14.38 5.73
N ARG A 265 -32.12 14.67 4.88
CA ARG A 265 -32.47 16.05 4.51
C ARG A 265 -32.89 16.88 5.72
N ARG A 266 -33.82 16.35 6.51
CA ARG A 266 -34.30 17.02 7.72
C ARG A 266 -33.16 17.28 8.69
N LEU A 267 -32.30 16.31 8.93
CA LEU A 267 -31.15 16.44 9.84
C LEU A 267 -30.18 17.54 9.40
N VAL A 268 -29.93 17.65 8.09
CA VAL A 268 -29.08 18.71 7.51
C VAL A 268 -29.76 20.08 7.60
N GLU A 269 -31.08 20.17 7.33
CA GLU A 269 -31.87 21.41 7.45
C GLU A 269 -31.88 21.93 8.90
N GLU A 270 -32.01 21.03 9.87
CA GLU A 270 -32.01 21.36 11.31
C GLU A 270 -30.61 21.63 11.87
N GLY A 271 -29.55 21.27 11.16
CA GLY A 271 -28.15 21.45 11.58
C GLY A 271 -27.77 20.59 12.79
N ILE A 272 -28.38 19.42 12.96
CA ILE A 272 -28.16 18.50 14.07
C ILE A 272 -27.36 17.25 13.64
N GLN A 273 -26.98 16.43 14.60
CA GLN A 273 -26.30 15.15 14.40
C GLN A 273 -27.26 13.96 14.68
N TRP A 274 -26.92 12.79 14.18
CA TRP A 274 -27.61 11.54 14.49
C TRP A 274 -27.51 11.22 15.96
N ASP A 275 -28.63 10.87 16.59
CA ASP A 275 -28.65 10.34 17.96
C ASP A 275 -28.27 8.85 17.94
N LEU A 276 -27.12 8.55 18.53
CA LEU A 276 -26.57 7.20 18.63
C LEU A 276 -26.82 6.53 19.99
N ALA A 277 -27.54 7.18 20.91
CA ALA A 277 -27.83 6.67 22.23
C ALA A 277 -29.11 5.80 22.30
N GLY A 278 -29.98 5.90 21.29
CA GLY A 278 -31.27 5.24 21.28
C GLY A 278 -31.20 3.78 20.85
N VAL A 279 -31.60 2.87 21.74
CA VAL A 279 -31.87 1.46 21.38
C VAL A 279 -33.38 1.22 21.53
N SER A 280 -34.04 0.71 20.48
CA SER A 280 -35.44 0.35 20.58
C SER A 280 -35.59 -0.94 21.42
N GLY A 281 -36.61 -1.00 22.25
CA GLY A 281 -36.86 -2.20 23.06
C GLY A 281 -37.42 -3.40 22.27
N GLU A 282 -37.64 -3.27 20.95
CA GLU A 282 -38.34 -4.24 20.09
C GLU A 282 -37.57 -4.60 18.82
N PHE A 283 -36.23 -4.49 18.81
CA PHE A 283 -35.44 -4.82 17.61
C PHE A 283 -35.49 -6.32 17.30
N SER A 284 -36.17 -6.69 16.22
CA SER A 284 -36.43 -8.09 15.88
C SER A 284 -35.31 -8.71 15.05
N SER A 285 -35.20 -10.05 15.09
CA SER A 285 -34.28 -10.79 14.22
C SER A 285 -34.63 -10.62 12.72
N LYS A 286 -35.89 -10.34 12.40
CA LYS A 286 -36.36 -10.06 11.05
C LYS A 286 -35.82 -8.71 10.55
N ASP A 287 -35.91 -7.66 11.40
CA ASP A 287 -35.42 -6.34 11.06
C ASP A 287 -33.89 -6.33 10.92
N ARG A 288 -33.18 -7.04 11.83
CA ARG A 288 -31.73 -7.25 11.71
C ARG A 288 -31.35 -7.91 10.38
N LYS A 289 -32.09 -8.93 9.94
CA LYS A 289 -31.84 -9.59 8.66
C LYS A 289 -32.09 -8.65 7.47
N GLU A 290 -33.14 -7.85 7.53
CA GLU A 290 -33.46 -6.89 6.48
C GLU A 290 -32.37 -5.81 6.36
N ILE A 291 -31.95 -5.21 7.48
CA ILE A 291 -30.86 -4.23 7.51
C ILE A 291 -29.59 -4.84 6.92
N ARG A 292 -29.21 -6.04 7.39
CA ARG A 292 -28.01 -6.75 6.89
C ARG A 292 -28.10 -6.95 5.37
N ASN A 293 -29.17 -7.51 4.87
CA ASN A 293 -29.29 -7.84 3.45
C ASN A 293 -29.30 -6.59 2.58
N ARG A 294 -29.90 -5.50 3.01
CA ARG A 294 -29.94 -4.26 2.24
C ARG A 294 -28.60 -3.56 2.23
N LEU A 295 -27.89 -3.50 3.36
CA LEU A 295 -26.55 -2.92 3.43
C LEU A 295 -25.53 -3.73 2.64
N LEU A 296 -25.57 -5.05 2.68
CA LEU A 296 -24.76 -5.93 1.83
C LEU A 296 -25.16 -5.79 0.36
N GLY A 297 -26.47 -5.81 0.09
CA GLY A 297 -27.02 -5.77 -1.27
C GLY A 297 -26.60 -4.52 -2.03
N VAL A 298 -26.67 -3.34 -1.41
CA VAL A 298 -26.25 -2.09 -2.07
C VAL A 298 -24.76 -2.13 -2.46
N VAL A 299 -23.90 -2.63 -1.59
CA VAL A 299 -22.46 -2.72 -1.86
C VAL A 299 -22.17 -3.75 -2.96
N LEU A 300 -22.69 -4.98 -2.82
CA LEU A 300 -22.46 -6.06 -3.77
C LEU A 300 -23.02 -5.75 -5.17
N CYS A 301 -24.24 -5.18 -5.23
CA CYS A 301 -24.87 -4.82 -6.49
C CYS A 301 -24.07 -3.73 -7.23
N ILE A 302 -23.72 -2.63 -6.54
CA ILE A 302 -23.04 -1.51 -7.19
C ILE A 302 -21.57 -1.86 -7.50
N ALA A 303 -20.88 -2.60 -6.63
CA ALA A 303 -19.54 -3.10 -6.92
C ALA A 303 -19.50 -3.96 -8.19
N SER A 304 -20.50 -4.81 -8.37
CA SER A 304 -20.67 -5.60 -9.59
C SER A 304 -20.86 -4.71 -10.82
N GLN A 305 -21.72 -3.69 -10.74
CA GLN A 305 -21.94 -2.73 -11.84
C GLN A 305 -20.65 -1.98 -12.22
N ILE A 306 -19.81 -1.60 -11.25
CA ILE A 306 -18.51 -0.94 -11.50
C ILE A 306 -17.65 -1.80 -12.41
N VAL A 307 -17.57 -3.11 -12.15
CA VAL A 307 -16.78 -4.05 -12.95
C VAL A 307 -17.45 -4.34 -14.29
N GLU A 308 -18.76 -4.53 -14.33
CA GLU A 308 -19.53 -4.76 -15.56
C GLU A 308 -19.50 -3.58 -16.52
N GLU A 309 -19.45 -2.34 -16.00
CA GLU A 309 -19.27 -1.12 -16.79
C GLU A 309 -17.78 -0.89 -17.15
N GLU A 310 -16.89 -1.80 -16.75
CA GLU A 310 -15.44 -1.70 -16.96
C GLU A 310 -14.86 -0.38 -16.44
N ILE A 311 -15.34 0.12 -15.31
CA ILE A 311 -14.82 1.35 -14.69
C ILE A 311 -13.41 1.10 -14.15
N CYS A 312 -13.22 -0.01 -13.45
CA CYS A 312 -11.92 -0.53 -13.03
C CYS A 312 -11.98 -2.06 -12.86
N ALA A 313 -10.84 -2.67 -12.54
CA ALA A 313 -10.77 -4.10 -12.24
C ALA A 313 -11.45 -4.44 -10.89
N MET A 314 -11.85 -5.68 -10.72
CA MET A 314 -12.49 -6.20 -9.50
C MET A 314 -11.59 -5.99 -8.26
N GLU A 315 -10.31 -6.25 -8.41
CA GLU A 315 -9.29 -6.06 -7.37
C GLU A 315 -9.18 -4.59 -6.93
N ASP A 316 -9.42 -3.66 -7.85
CA ASP A 316 -9.38 -2.23 -7.56
C ASP A 316 -10.62 -1.77 -6.76
N VAL A 317 -11.78 -2.37 -6.99
CA VAL A 317 -12.97 -2.13 -6.17
C VAL A 317 -12.71 -2.58 -4.73
N ASP A 318 -12.18 -3.79 -4.54
CA ASP A 318 -11.84 -4.33 -3.22
C ASP A 318 -10.73 -3.50 -2.55
N ARG A 319 -9.71 -3.11 -3.29
CA ARG A 319 -8.64 -2.23 -2.82
C ARG A 319 -9.17 -0.86 -2.39
N GLY A 320 -10.14 -0.32 -3.13
CA GLY A 320 -10.83 0.92 -2.79
C GLY A 320 -11.50 0.86 -1.41
N ALA A 321 -12.22 -0.22 -1.14
CA ALA A 321 -12.84 -0.46 0.17
C ALA A 321 -11.78 -0.63 1.28
N LYS A 322 -10.78 -1.48 1.06
CA LYS A 322 -9.76 -1.83 2.07
C LYS A 322 -8.84 -0.67 2.39
N VAL A 323 -8.33 0.03 1.40
CA VAL A 323 -7.37 1.14 1.59
C VAL A 323 -8.06 2.47 1.84
N GLY A 324 -9.12 2.78 1.07
CA GLY A 324 -9.84 4.05 1.14
C GLY A 324 -10.74 4.17 2.35
N LEU A 325 -11.54 3.14 2.61
CA LEU A 325 -12.53 3.10 3.70
C LEU A 325 -12.03 2.36 4.95
N ARG A 326 -10.89 1.66 4.87
CA ARG A 326 -10.33 0.80 5.93
C ARG A 326 -11.25 -0.36 6.31
N TRP A 327 -11.99 -0.87 5.35
CA TRP A 327 -12.75 -2.11 5.54
C TRP A 327 -11.78 -3.30 5.55
N PRO A 328 -12.02 -4.35 6.36
CA PRO A 328 -11.16 -5.53 6.38
C PRO A 328 -11.25 -6.35 5.11
N MET A 329 -12.43 -6.35 4.45
CA MET A 329 -12.69 -7.04 3.19
C MET A 329 -13.27 -6.07 2.16
N GLY A 330 -12.91 -6.29 0.89
CA GLY A 330 -13.57 -5.64 -0.22
C GLY A 330 -14.89 -6.32 -0.60
N PRO A 331 -15.68 -5.72 -1.50
CA PRO A 331 -16.99 -6.29 -1.91
C PRO A 331 -16.91 -7.70 -2.48
N PHE A 332 -15.89 -8.04 -3.27
CA PHE A 332 -15.74 -9.37 -3.87
C PHE A 332 -15.12 -10.39 -2.91
N GLU A 333 -14.20 -9.97 -2.03
CA GLU A 333 -13.77 -10.79 -0.89
C GLU A 333 -14.95 -11.12 0.02
N LEU A 334 -15.83 -10.14 0.27
CA LEU A 334 -17.06 -10.33 1.04
C LEU A 334 -18.03 -11.28 0.34
N ALA A 335 -18.15 -11.22 -1.00
CA ALA A 335 -18.96 -12.18 -1.76
C ALA A 335 -18.41 -13.62 -1.62
N ASN A 336 -17.10 -13.80 -1.61
CA ASN A 336 -16.46 -15.10 -1.35
C ASN A 336 -16.76 -15.61 0.07
N ASP A 337 -16.65 -14.74 1.08
CA ASP A 337 -16.91 -15.09 2.50
C ASP A 337 -18.37 -15.51 2.72
N LEU A 338 -19.32 -14.83 2.07
CA LEU A 338 -20.75 -15.15 2.15
C LEU A 338 -21.13 -16.42 1.36
N GLY A 339 -20.32 -16.81 0.40
CA GLY A 339 -20.66 -17.69 -0.72
C GLY A 339 -21.29 -16.89 -1.87
N VAL A 340 -20.70 -17.02 -3.08
CA VAL A 340 -21.04 -16.18 -4.24
C VAL A 340 -22.52 -16.31 -4.65
N ASP A 341 -23.11 -17.47 -4.55
CA ASP A 341 -24.54 -17.72 -4.79
C ASP A 341 -25.45 -16.98 -3.80
N VAL A 342 -25.07 -16.94 -2.52
CA VAL A 342 -25.76 -16.17 -1.48
C VAL A 342 -25.61 -14.67 -1.73
N ALA A 343 -24.40 -14.22 -2.05
CA ALA A 343 -24.12 -12.83 -2.39
C ALA A 343 -24.92 -12.39 -3.63
N HIS A 344 -25.03 -13.23 -4.65
CA HIS A 344 -25.85 -12.98 -5.83
C HIS A 344 -27.33 -12.81 -5.46
N GLY A 345 -27.88 -13.68 -4.60
CA GLY A 345 -29.27 -13.55 -4.13
C GLY A 345 -29.51 -12.20 -3.42
N ILE A 346 -28.62 -11.83 -2.49
CA ILE A 346 -28.70 -10.55 -1.74
C ILE A 346 -28.58 -9.34 -2.68
N ALA A 347 -27.64 -9.36 -3.63
CA ALA A 347 -27.44 -8.28 -4.60
C ALA A 347 -28.63 -8.15 -5.56
N SER A 348 -29.22 -9.28 -5.99
CA SER A 348 -30.40 -9.31 -6.87
C SER A 348 -31.65 -8.75 -6.18
N ASP A 349 -31.87 -9.07 -4.90
CA ASP A 349 -32.98 -8.50 -4.12
C ASP A 349 -32.84 -6.98 -4.03
N TYR A 350 -31.63 -6.47 -3.81
CA TYR A 350 -31.37 -5.03 -3.82
C TYR A 350 -31.52 -4.43 -5.21
N ALA A 351 -31.10 -5.10 -6.28
CA ALA A 351 -31.27 -4.64 -7.66
C ALA A 351 -32.73 -4.42 -7.98
N VAL A 352 -33.64 -5.35 -7.61
CA VAL A 352 -35.07 -5.19 -7.75
C VAL A 352 -35.59 -3.96 -7.00
N LEU A 353 -35.13 -3.76 -5.75
CA LEU A 353 -35.53 -2.61 -4.93
C LEU A 353 -35.08 -1.27 -5.54
N ALA A 354 -33.92 -1.25 -6.15
CA ALA A 354 -33.32 -0.05 -6.74
C ALA A 354 -33.72 0.19 -8.20
N GLY A 355 -34.40 -0.77 -8.82
CA GLY A 355 -34.79 -0.72 -10.24
C GLY A 355 -33.61 -1.03 -11.17
N PHE A 356 -32.65 -1.81 -10.74
CA PHE A 356 -31.49 -2.28 -11.52
C PHE A 356 -31.74 -3.67 -12.11
N GLU A 357 -30.91 -4.04 -13.07
CA GLU A 357 -30.75 -5.43 -13.48
C GLU A 357 -29.94 -6.21 -12.45
N SER A 358 -30.21 -7.52 -12.34
CA SER A 358 -29.47 -8.41 -11.46
C SER A 358 -27.98 -8.49 -11.91
N PRO A 359 -27.00 -8.44 -10.99
CA PRO A 359 -25.58 -8.49 -11.36
C PRO A 359 -25.21 -9.75 -12.15
N ILE A 360 -24.66 -9.55 -13.35
CA ILE A 360 -24.27 -10.65 -14.24
C ILE A 360 -22.99 -11.32 -13.75
N ILE A 361 -22.02 -10.55 -13.26
CA ILE A 361 -20.74 -11.10 -12.80
C ILE A 361 -20.91 -12.10 -11.65
N LEU A 362 -21.81 -11.81 -10.69
CA LEU A 362 -22.12 -12.73 -9.59
C LEU A 362 -22.85 -13.98 -10.08
N SER A 363 -23.81 -13.83 -11.01
CA SER A 363 -24.53 -14.96 -11.55
C SER A 363 -23.68 -15.85 -12.45
N ALA A 364 -22.75 -15.29 -13.20
CA ALA A 364 -21.83 -16.02 -14.06
C ALA A 364 -20.79 -16.82 -13.26
N GLN A 365 -20.38 -16.30 -12.09
CA GLN A 365 -19.45 -16.99 -11.20
C GLN A 365 -20.06 -18.24 -10.53
N GLY A 366 -21.37 -18.27 -10.36
CA GLY A 366 -22.07 -19.41 -9.74
C GLY A 366 -21.74 -19.54 -8.25
N SER A 367 -21.29 -20.72 -7.82
CA SER A 367 -20.87 -20.95 -6.43
C SER A 367 -19.35 -20.92 -6.23
N GLU A 368 -18.59 -20.80 -7.31
CA GLU A 368 -17.13 -20.79 -7.24
C GLU A 368 -16.65 -19.42 -6.69
N PRO A 369 -15.61 -19.40 -5.83
CA PRO A 369 -15.08 -18.15 -5.34
C PRO A 369 -14.40 -17.35 -6.46
N PHE A 370 -14.39 -16.03 -6.34
CA PHE A 370 -13.58 -15.15 -7.19
C PHE A 370 -12.11 -15.36 -6.90
N GLU A 371 -11.32 -15.50 -7.95
CA GLU A 371 -9.85 -15.48 -7.88
C GLU A 371 -9.35 -14.07 -8.16
N PHE A 372 -8.43 -13.59 -7.33
CA PHE A 372 -7.88 -12.23 -7.44
C PHE A 372 -6.51 -12.24 -8.12
N LYS A 373 -6.29 -11.30 -9.01
CA LYS A 373 -4.99 -11.06 -9.61
C LYS A 373 -4.12 -10.24 -8.66
N LEU A 374 -3.11 -10.89 -8.06
CA LEU A 374 -2.23 -10.28 -7.06
C LEU A 374 -0.90 -9.78 -7.66
N ILE A 375 -0.60 -10.19 -8.90
CA ILE A 375 0.62 -9.79 -9.64
C ILE A 375 0.21 -9.31 -11.02
N ASP A 376 0.56 -8.06 -11.35
CA ASP A 376 0.39 -7.53 -12.69
C ASP A 376 1.62 -7.83 -13.53
N LEU A 377 1.40 -8.21 -14.79
CA LEU A 377 2.43 -8.45 -15.80
C LEU A 377 2.14 -7.61 -17.04
N GLU A 378 3.16 -6.88 -17.46
CA GLU A 378 3.20 -6.22 -18.77
C GLU A 378 4.50 -6.62 -19.47
N VAL A 379 4.43 -6.99 -20.74
CA VAL A 379 5.61 -7.32 -21.55
C VAL A 379 5.69 -6.40 -22.74
N THR A 380 6.76 -5.61 -22.81
CA THR A 380 6.99 -4.65 -23.89
C THR A 380 8.43 -4.77 -24.38
N ASN A 381 8.61 -5.01 -25.68
CA ASN A 381 9.94 -5.12 -26.32
C ASN A 381 10.89 -6.10 -25.61
N GLY A 382 10.38 -7.23 -25.12
CA GLY A 382 11.17 -8.26 -24.43
C GLY A 382 11.52 -7.94 -22.97
N VAL A 383 11.00 -6.85 -22.43
CA VAL A 383 11.09 -6.48 -21.03
C VAL A 383 9.76 -6.79 -20.33
N ALA A 384 9.78 -7.67 -19.34
CA ALA A 384 8.64 -8.02 -18.51
C ALA A 384 8.63 -7.14 -17.25
N SER A 385 7.59 -6.36 -17.03
CA SER A 385 7.35 -5.61 -15.81
C SER A 385 6.38 -6.41 -14.92
N ILE A 386 6.86 -6.88 -13.78
CA ILE A 386 6.15 -7.67 -12.80
C ILE A 386 5.88 -6.79 -11.57
N THR A 387 4.61 -6.49 -11.29
CA THR A 387 4.25 -5.65 -10.15
C THR A 387 3.46 -6.46 -9.14
N PHE A 388 4.02 -6.66 -7.94
CA PHE A 388 3.27 -7.18 -6.81
C PHE A 388 2.23 -6.14 -6.41
N ASN A 389 0.96 -6.48 -6.53
CA ASN A 389 -0.14 -5.53 -6.42
C ASN A 389 -1.16 -5.92 -5.33
N ARG A 390 -0.63 -6.11 -4.12
CA ARG A 390 -1.38 -6.33 -2.87
C ARG A 390 -0.96 -5.30 -1.80
N PRO A 391 -1.04 -3.98 -2.12
CA PRO A 391 -0.47 -2.92 -1.27
C PRO A 391 -1.16 -2.75 0.08
N GLU A 392 -2.41 -3.22 0.24
CA GLU A 392 -3.12 -3.27 1.53
C GLU A 392 -2.41 -4.18 2.53
N ALA A 393 -1.84 -5.29 2.08
CA ALA A 393 -1.02 -6.21 2.85
C ALA A 393 0.50 -6.00 2.61
N MET A 394 0.91 -4.82 2.13
CA MET A 394 2.32 -4.49 1.84
C MET A 394 3.00 -5.51 0.90
N ASN A 395 2.26 -6.09 -0.02
CA ASN A 395 2.70 -7.10 -0.98
C ASN A 395 3.28 -8.38 -0.34
N ALA A 396 2.84 -8.73 0.88
CA ALA A 396 3.32 -9.92 1.57
C ALA A 396 3.04 -11.20 0.76
N LEU A 397 4.00 -12.14 0.81
CA LEU A 397 3.92 -13.43 0.12
C LEU A 397 2.95 -14.37 0.86
N ASN A 398 1.94 -14.85 0.15
CA ASN A 398 1.06 -15.93 0.57
C ASN A 398 1.07 -17.04 -0.49
N GLU A 399 0.31 -18.12 -0.26
CA GLU A 399 0.24 -19.28 -1.18
C GLU A 399 -0.15 -18.86 -2.60
N GLU A 400 -1.08 -17.92 -2.72
CA GLU A 400 -1.62 -17.45 -3.98
C GLU A 400 -0.61 -16.59 -4.76
N VAL A 401 0.11 -15.66 -4.08
CA VAL A 401 1.20 -14.88 -4.68
C VAL A 401 2.31 -15.80 -5.18
N ILE A 402 2.73 -16.82 -4.39
CA ILE A 402 3.74 -17.79 -4.82
C ILE A 402 3.25 -18.60 -6.02
N SER A 403 1.98 -19.00 -6.04
CA SER A 403 1.40 -19.72 -7.19
C SER A 403 1.40 -18.87 -8.45
N GLN A 404 0.86 -17.64 -8.37
CA GLN A 404 0.82 -16.71 -9.50
C GLN A 404 2.21 -16.36 -10.01
N LEU A 405 3.16 -16.10 -9.11
CA LEU A 405 4.56 -15.83 -9.50
C LEU A 405 5.19 -17.04 -10.21
N THR A 406 4.92 -18.26 -9.72
CA THR A 406 5.44 -19.48 -10.30
C THR A 406 4.93 -19.71 -11.74
N ASP A 407 3.62 -19.54 -11.95
CA ASP A 407 3.02 -19.76 -13.28
C ASP A 407 3.41 -18.66 -14.26
N LEU A 408 3.47 -17.42 -13.79
CA LEU A 408 3.96 -16.28 -14.55
C LEU A 408 5.41 -16.49 -14.97
N TRP A 409 6.28 -16.91 -14.04
CA TRP A 409 7.70 -17.14 -14.31
C TRP A 409 7.93 -18.25 -15.33
N LYS A 410 7.19 -19.36 -15.23
CA LYS A 410 7.20 -20.43 -16.24
C LYS A 410 6.85 -19.89 -17.63
N GLY A 411 5.85 -19.02 -17.74
CA GLY A 411 5.46 -18.40 -18.99
C GLY A 411 6.57 -17.52 -19.59
N LEU A 412 7.23 -16.71 -18.75
CA LEU A 412 8.35 -15.87 -19.18
C LEU A 412 9.58 -16.68 -19.64
N GLU A 413 9.91 -17.76 -18.89
CA GLU A 413 11.00 -18.66 -19.30
C GLU A 413 10.73 -19.39 -20.62
N ALA A 414 9.47 -19.69 -20.91
CA ALA A 414 9.08 -20.33 -22.16
C ALA A 414 9.08 -19.37 -23.37
N ASP A 415 9.07 -18.05 -23.15
CA ASP A 415 9.09 -17.06 -24.22
C ASP A 415 10.53 -16.58 -24.49
N PRO A 416 11.15 -17.00 -25.62
CA PRO A 416 12.53 -16.62 -25.93
C PRO A 416 12.71 -15.14 -26.26
N SER A 417 11.64 -14.39 -26.50
CA SER A 417 11.70 -12.94 -26.74
C SER A 417 11.92 -12.14 -25.45
N VAL A 418 11.59 -12.72 -24.28
CA VAL A 418 11.80 -12.06 -22.99
C VAL A 418 13.26 -12.22 -22.54
N HIS A 419 13.93 -11.11 -22.32
CA HIS A 419 15.34 -11.08 -21.91
C HIS A 419 15.58 -10.35 -20.59
N THR A 420 14.62 -9.54 -20.12
CA THR A 420 14.73 -8.78 -18.86
C THR A 420 13.40 -8.85 -18.11
N ALA A 421 13.46 -9.01 -16.79
CA ALA A 421 12.31 -8.96 -15.90
C ALA A 421 12.55 -7.93 -14.79
N ILE A 422 11.63 -6.97 -14.64
CA ILE A 422 11.65 -5.94 -13.61
C ILE A 422 10.61 -6.31 -12.56
N LEU A 423 11.03 -6.52 -11.32
CA LEU A 423 10.15 -6.82 -10.19
C LEU A 423 9.94 -5.55 -9.36
N ARG A 424 8.69 -5.15 -9.14
CA ARG A 424 8.30 -3.96 -8.38
C ARG A 424 7.19 -4.28 -7.38
N GLY A 425 7.02 -3.43 -6.36
CA GLY A 425 5.86 -3.47 -5.48
C GLY A 425 4.99 -2.23 -5.66
N SER A 426 3.68 -2.41 -5.67
CA SER A 426 2.72 -1.30 -5.58
C SER A 426 2.69 -0.70 -4.18
N GLY A 427 2.52 0.62 -4.06
CA GLY A 427 2.45 1.31 -2.78
C GLY A 427 3.83 1.53 -2.13
N LYS A 428 3.91 1.39 -0.80
CA LYS A 428 5.08 1.75 0.00
C LYS A 428 6.09 0.62 0.25
N ALA A 429 5.81 -0.58 -0.21
CA ALA A 429 6.68 -1.73 -0.04
C ALA A 429 6.97 -2.39 -1.39
N PHE A 430 8.18 -2.87 -1.56
CA PHE A 430 8.47 -3.87 -2.56
C PHE A 430 7.70 -5.14 -2.22
N VAL A 431 8.15 -5.88 -1.21
CA VAL A 431 7.47 -7.02 -0.59
C VAL A 431 7.85 -7.03 0.90
N ALA A 432 6.88 -7.03 1.79
CA ALA A 432 7.13 -6.94 3.24
C ALA A 432 7.01 -8.29 3.95
N GLY A 433 7.76 -9.29 3.48
CA GLY A 433 7.83 -10.60 4.08
C GLY A 433 6.75 -11.56 3.63
N ALA A 434 6.59 -12.65 4.37
CA ALA A 434 5.48 -13.58 4.20
C ALA A 434 4.25 -13.12 5.00
N ASP A 435 3.06 -13.60 4.63
CA ASP A 435 1.81 -13.25 5.30
C ASP A 435 1.75 -13.90 6.68
N ILE A 436 1.87 -13.07 7.71
CA ILE A 436 1.92 -13.50 9.12
C ILE A 436 0.64 -14.25 9.52
N LYS A 437 -0.51 -13.81 9.00
CA LYS A 437 -1.78 -14.47 9.32
C LYS A 437 -1.80 -15.93 8.86
N PHE A 438 -1.27 -16.20 7.66
CA PHE A 438 -1.13 -17.57 7.14
C PHE A 438 -0.39 -18.46 8.15
N PHE A 439 0.75 -18.03 8.67
CA PHE A 439 1.50 -18.82 9.64
C PHE A 439 0.76 -19.03 10.94
N VAL A 440 0.11 -17.98 11.48
CA VAL A 440 -0.67 -18.10 12.73
C VAL A 440 -1.80 -19.11 12.55
N ASP A 441 -2.58 -19.00 11.48
CA ASP A 441 -3.72 -19.89 11.21
C ASP A 441 -3.25 -21.35 11.08
N LYS A 442 -2.14 -21.60 10.35
CA LYS A 442 -1.60 -22.96 10.18
C LYS A 442 -1.03 -23.57 11.47
N ILE A 443 -0.37 -22.75 12.31
CA ILE A 443 0.11 -23.22 13.64
C ILE A 443 -1.07 -23.57 14.55
N GLU A 444 -2.09 -22.72 14.62
CA GLU A 444 -3.28 -22.97 15.46
C GLU A 444 -4.07 -24.19 15.01
N ASP A 445 -4.12 -24.45 13.70
CA ASP A 445 -4.75 -25.63 13.11
C ASP A 445 -3.89 -26.90 13.21
N ASN A 446 -2.67 -26.83 13.75
CA ASN A 446 -1.66 -27.89 13.75
C ASN A 446 -1.31 -28.41 12.35
N LYS A 447 -1.21 -27.52 11.36
CA LYS A 447 -0.91 -27.79 9.96
C LYS A 447 0.49 -27.25 9.58
N ILE A 448 1.53 -27.62 10.32
CA ILE A 448 2.91 -27.17 10.03
C ILE A 448 3.40 -27.71 8.68
N ASP A 449 2.88 -28.85 8.24
CA ASP A 449 3.18 -29.40 6.90
C ASP A 449 2.79 -28.43 5.77
N ASP A 450 1.69 -27.67 5.92
CA ASP A 450 1.29 -26.66 4.94
C ASP A 450 2.32 -25.49 4.88
N ILE A 451 2.91 -25.13 6.03
CA ILE A 451 4.00 -24.13 6.10
C ILE A 451 5.24 -24.65 5.37
N ARG A 452 5.55 -25.94 5.53
CA ARG A 452 6.66 -26.60 4.81
C ARG A 452 6.42 -26.57 3.31
N GLU A 453 5.24 -26.98 2.84
CA GLU A 453 4.89 -26.96 1.42
C GLU A 453 4.97 -25.54 0.81
N PHE A 454 4.45 -24.55 1.52
CA PHE A 454 4.58 -23.14 1.13
C PHE A 454 6.04 -22.72 0.99
N THR A 455 6.89 -23.10 1.95
CA THR A 455 8.32 -22.74 1.96
C THR A 455 9.09 -23.46 0.85
N GLU A 456 8.81 -24.74 0.61
CA GLU A 456 9.39 -25.52 -0.50
C GLU A 456 9.06 -24.89 -1.85
N ARG A 457 7.77 -24.55 -2.09
CA ARG A 457 7.35 -23.85 -3.31
C ARG A 457 8.01 -22.47 -3.44
N GLY A 458 8.20 -21.78 -2.31
CA GLY A 458 8.95 -20.53 -2.25
C GLY A 458 10.40 -20.72 -2.65
N HIS A 459 11.10 -21.74 -2.13
CA HIS A 459 12.47 -22.07 -2.55
C HIS A 459 12.55 -22.36 -4.04
N ASP A 460 11.61 -23.15 -4.57
CA ASP A 460 11.59 -23.54 -5.99
C ASP A 460 11.51 -22.32 -6.91
N ILE A 461 10.58 -21.40 -6.65
CA ILE A 461 10.45 -20.21 -7.49
C ILE A 461 11.62 -19.24 -7.32
N LEU A 462 12.14 -19.04 -6.10
CA LEU A 462 13.28 -18.18 -5.88
C LEU A 462 14.54 -18.73 -6.56
N ASN A 463 14.77 -20.02 -6.49
CA ASN A 463 15.88 -20.70 -7.18
C ASN A 463 15.72 -20.62 -8.71
N ALA A 464 14.49 -20.74 -9.22
CA ALA A 464 14.20 -20.56 -10.63
C ALA A 464 14.52 -19.16 -11.13
N ILE A 465 14.18 -18.11 -10.36
CA ILE A 465 14.52 -16.73 -10.66
C ILE A 465 16.04 -16.54 -10.66
N GLU A 466 16.74 -17.05 -9.62
CA GLU A 466 18.20 -16.89 -9.46
C GLU A 466 19.00 -17.58 -10.57
N SER A 467 18.52 -18.73 -11.04
CA SER A 467 19.18 -19.51 -12.11
C SER A 467 18.71 -19.17 -13.53
N SER A 468 17.81 -18.19 -13.66
CA SER A 468 17.18 -17.83 -14.93
C SER A 468 18.18 -17.27 -15.96
N ARG A 469 17.86 -17.45 -17.24
CA ARG A 469 18.49 -16.77 -18.36
C ARG A 469 18.06 -15.30 -18.49
N ILE A 470 16.94 -14.95 -17.86
CA ILE A 470 16.34 -13.60 -17.91
C ILE A 470 17.12 -12.70 -16.95
N ASN A 471 17.55 -11.53 -17.42
CA ASN A 471 18.16 -10.52 -16.57
C ASN A 471 17.14 -9.94 -15.60
N THR A 472 17.33 -10.08 -14.31
CA THR A 472 16.35 -9.72 -13.27
C THR A 472 16.73 -8.46 -12.53
N ILE A 473 15.78 -7.54 -12.36
CA ILE A 473 15.95 -6.26 -11.68
C ILE A 473 14.90 -6.14 -10.57
N ALA A 474 15.32 -6.19 -9.31
CA ALA A 474 14.47 -5.86 -8.17
C ALA A 474 14.54 -4.36 -7.89
N VAL A 475 13.39 -3.68 -7.96
CA VAL A 475 13.26 -2.23 -7.71
C VAL A 475 12.64 -2.03 -6.34
N MET A 476 13.46 -1.70 -5.35
CA MET A 476 13.06 -1.52 -3.97
C MET A 476 12.91 -0.03 -3.65
N SER A 477 11.80 0.58 -4.07
CA SER A 477 11.50 1.99 -3.80
C SER A 477 10.88 2.25 -2.42
N GLY A 478 10.91 1.26 -1.52
CA GLY A 478 10.33 1.31 -0.19
C GLY A 478 10.82 0.17 0.70
N LEU A 479 9.93 -0.43 1.48
CA LEU A 479 10.24 -1.52 2.39
C LEU A 479 10.48 -2.84 1.63
N ALA A 480 11.57 -3.55 1.95
CA ALA A 480 11.75 -4.95 1.60
C ALA A 480 12.15 -5.73 2.86
N LEU A 481 11.25 -6.60 3.33
CA LEU A 481 11.39 -7.27 4.62
C LEU A 481 11.37 -8.78 4.44
N GLY A 482 12.18 -9.52 5.22
CA GLY A 482 12.16 -10.98 5.26
C GLY A 482 12.10 -11.62 3.89
N GLY A 483 11.06 -12.43 3.61
CA GLY A 483 10.84 -13.09 2.32
C GLY A 483 10.90 -12.17 1.11
N GLY A 484 10.55 -10.88 1.27
CA GLY A 484 10.68 -9.90 0.19
C GLY A 484 12.12 -9.50 -0.08
N LEU A 485 12.96 -9.40 0.95
CA LEU A 485 14.39 -9.21 0.77
C LEU A 485 15.05 -10.47 0.21
N GLU A 486 14.57 -11.66 0.63
CA GLU A 486 15.01 -12.95 0.09
C GLU A 486 14.73 -13.07 -1.41
N LEU A 487 13.54 -12.64 -1.86
CA LEU A 487 13.18 -12.54 -3.28
C LEU A 487 14.10 -11.56 -4.03
N ALA A 488 14.34 -10.37 -3.47
CA ALA A 488 15.21 -9.39 -4.10
C ALA A 488 16.65 -9.92 -4.27
N MET A 489 17.17 -10.67 -3.29
CA MET A 489 18.51 -11.27 -3.34
C MET A 489 18.69 -12.29 -4.47
N CYS A 490 17.62 -12.86 -5.00
CA CYS A 490 17.65 -13.75 -6.16
C CYS A 490 17.83 -13.01 -7.49
N CYS A 491 17.62 -11.67 -7.50
CA CYS A 491 17.74 -10.86 -8.71
C CYS A 491 19.18 -10.45 -9.00
N ASN A 492 19.50 -10.30 -10.30
CA ASN A 492 20.82 -9.85 -10.76
C ASN A 492 21.11 -8.43 -10.30
N HIS A 493 20.17 -7.52 -10.47
CA HIS A 493 20.26 -6.14 -10.05
C HIS A 493 19.26 -5.86 -8.92
N ARG A 494 19.70 -5.11 -7.93
CA ARG A 494 18.92 -4.73 -6.74
C ARG A 494 19.05 -3.23 -6.55
N ILE A 495 18.09 -2.47 -7.11
CA ILE A 495 18.11 -1.01 -7.09
C ILE A 495 17.37 -0.49 -5.87
N GLY A 496 18.06 0.30 -5.05
CA GLY A 496 17.47 1.07 -3.96
C GLY A 496 17.27 2.53 -4.35
N VAL A 497 16.29 3.18 -3.72
CA VAL A 497 16.02 4.62 -3.85
C VAL A 497 16.51 5.33 -2.59
N GLU A 498 17.37 6.34 -2.75
CA GLU A 498 17.96 7.10 -1.65
C GLU A 498 16.87 7.70 -0.74
N GLY A 499 17.06 7.54 0.57
CA GLY A 499 16.12 8.04 1.59
C GLY A 499 14.75 7.35 1.65
N LYS A 500 14.45 6.37 0.77
CA LYS A 500 13.18 5.63 0.74
C LYS A 500 13.35 4.14 1.03
N THR A 501 14.38 3.52 0.47
CA THR A 501 14.62 2.07 0.64
C THR A 501 15.05 1.76 2.06
N MET A 502 14.32 0.83 2.67
CA MET A 502 14.62 0.28 3.99
C MET A 502 14.51 -1.24 3.95
N LEU A 503 15.59 -1.92 4.28
CA LEU A 503 15.66 -3.38 4.29
C LEU A 503 15.74 -3.90 5.73
N ARG A 504 15.23 -5.10 5.97
CA ARG A 504 15.32 -5.75 7.28
C ARG A 504 15.00 -7.24 7.20
N PHE A 505 15.64 -8.00 8.08
CA PHE A 505 15.20 -9.34 8.47
C PHE A 505 14.56 -9.26 9.86
N PRO A 506 13.21 -9.29 9.97
CA PRO A 506 12.52 -9.19 11.26
C PRO A 506 12.39 -10.53 11.99
N GLU A 507 12.72 -11.63 11.37
CA GLU A 507 12.35 -13.00 11.70
C GLU A 507 12.75 -13.41 13.14
N THR A 508 13.98 -13.15 13.56
CA THR A 508 14.44 -13.49 14.92
C THR A 508 13.69 -12.69 15.99
N GLY A 509 13.21 -11.49 15.64
CA GLY A 509 12.40 -10.65 16.51
C GLY A 509 10.92 -11.03 16.58
N ILE A 510 10.48 -12.00 15.77
CA ILE A 510 9.11 -12.52 15.74
C ILE A 510 9.05 -14.04 15.97
N GLY A 511 10.13 -14.65 16.43
CA GLY A 511 10.14 -16.04 16.87
C GLY A 511 10.47 -17.07 15.78
N ILE A 512 10.89 -16.64 14.58
CA ILE A 512 11.27 -17.53 13.46
C ILE A 512 12.65 -17.15 12.90
N TYR A 513 13.08 -17.77 11.81
CA TYR A 513 14.29 -17.41 11.05
C TYR A 513 13.93 -17.17 9.57
N PRO A 514 14.77 -16.45 8.77
CA PRO A 514 14.59 -16.32 7.33
C PRO A 514 14.60 -17.69 6.66
N GLY A 515 13.48 -18.10 6.08
CA GLY A 515 13.25 -19.45 5.61
C GLY A 515 13.17 -19.61 4.08
N LEU A 516 13.37 -18.53 3.31
CA LEU A 516 13.34 -18.54 1.84
C LEU A 516 14.75 -18.40 1.22
N GLY A 517 15.76 -18.86 1.93
CA GLY A 517 17.16 -18.80 1.51
C GLY A 517 17.92 -17.57 2.02
N GLY A 518 17.31 -16.79 2.91
CA GLY A 518 17.88 -15.54 3.43
C GLY A 518 19.15 -15.75 4.22
N THR A 519 19.24 -16.81 5.03
CA THR A 519 20.44 -17.13 5.79
C THR A 519 21.61 -17.50 4.87
N GLN A 520 21.32 -18.14 3.74
CA GLN A 520 22.33 -18.57 2.77
C GLN A 520 22.77 -17.43 1.86
N ARG A 521 21.81 -16.76 1.20
CA ARG A 521 22.11 -15.66 0.26
C ARG A 521 22.74 -14.45 0.93
N SER A 522 22.37 -14.13 2.18
CA SER A 522 23.00 -13.03 2.91
C SER A 522 24.50 -13.26 3.12
N VAL A 523 24.92 -14.48 3.43
CA VAL A 523 26.36 -14.82 3.57
C VAL A 523 27.08 -14.74 2.24
N MET A 524 26.45 -15.19 1.16
CA MET A 524 27.03 -15.11 -0.19
C MET A 524 27.22 -13.67 -0.67
N ILE A 525 26.22 -12.80 -0.40
CA ILE A 525 26.17 -11.43 -0.88
C ILE A 525 26.98 -10.49 0.03
N ALA A 526 26.77 -10.55 1.34
CA ALA A 526 27.26 -9.54 2.29
C ALA A 526 28.36 -10.05 3.24
N GLY A 527 28.66 -11.34 3.24
CA GLY A 527 29.57 -11.97 4.19
C GLY A 527 28.92 -12.30 5.54
N VAL A 528 29.61 -13.14 6.33
CA VAL A 528 29.04 -13.76 7.54
C VAL A 528 28.75 -12.72 8.64
N GLU A 529 29.61 -11.74 8.79
CA GLU A 529 29.48 -10.70 9.83
C GLU A 529 28.30 -9.78 9.53
N CYS A 530 28.14 -9.34 8.30
CA CYS A 530 27.00 -8.55 7.86
C CYS A 530 25.68 -9.35 7.90
N ALA A 531 25.71 -10.65 7.57
CA ALA A 531 24.57 -11.54 7.71
C ALA A 531 24.14 -11.68 9.18
N ARG A 532 25.08 -11.86 10.10
CA ARG A 532 24.80 -11.88 11.56
C ARG A 532 24.21 -10.56 12.04
N TYR A 533 24.76 -9.42 11.62
CA TYR A 533 24.26 -8.09 11.98
C TYR A 533 22.83 -7.87 11.50
N SER A 534 22.52 -8.26 10.28
CA SER A 534 21.19 -8.03 9.69
C SER A 534 20.14 -9.04 10.16
N ILE A 535 20.48 -10.33 10.33
CA ILE A 535 19.55 -11.40 10.68
C ILE A 535 19.44 -11.58 12.20
N ILE A 536 20.60 -11.75 12.92
CA ILE A 536 20.56 -12.07 14.36
C ILE A 536 20.06 -10.89 15.18
N ALA A 537 20.55 -9.68 14.91
CA ALA A 537 20.10 -8.47 15.59
C ALA A 537 18.86 -7.83 14.95
N GLY A 538 18.50 -8.20 13.71
CA GLY A 538 17.36 -7.66 12.99
C GLY A 538 17.46 -6.16 12.78
N ASN A 539 18.65 -5.64 12.46
CA ASN A 539 18.85 -4.21 12.24
C ASN A 539 18.15 -3.71 10.98
N TRP A 540 17.70 -2.46 11.02
CA TRP A 540 17.29 -1.74 9.82
C TRP A 540 18.50 -1.34 8.99
N LEU A 541 18.42 -1.52 7.68
CA LEU A 541 19.42 -1.13 6.70
C LEU A 541 18.75 -0.07 5.79
N ASP A 542 19.24 1.16 5.86
CA ASP A 542 18.86 2.17 4.86
C ASP A 542 19.57 1.88 3.52
N SER A 543 19.22 2.64 2.48
CA SER A 543 19.77 2.42 1.13
C SER A 543 21.30 2.45 1.09
N ASN A 544 21.95 3.37 1.82
CA ASN A 544 23.39 3.54 1.80
C ASN A 544 24.10 2.39 2.54
N LEU A 545 23.62 2.01 3.71
CA LEU A 545 24.15 0.88 4.47
C LEU A 545 23.94 -0.44 3.72
N ALA A 546 22.75 -0.64 3.16
CA ALA A 546 22.43 -1.82 2.36
C ALA A 546 23.34 -1.94 1.12
N PHE A 547 23.63 -0.82 0.46
CA PHE A 547 24.60 -0.77 -0.65
C PHE A 547 26.01 -1.07 -0.17
N SER A 548 26.46 -0.45 0.93
CA SER A 548 27.78 -0.71 1.52
C SER A 548 27.99 -2.17 1.93
N MET A 549 26.91 -2.87 2.31
CA MET A 549 26.92 -4.30 2.63
C MET A 549 26.78 -5.22 1.40
N GLY A 550 26.40 -4.70 0.23
CA GLY A 550 26.17 -5.48 -0.98
C GLY A 550 24.75 -6.02 -1.15
N TYR A 551 23.80 -5.75 -0.23
CA TYR A 551 22.39 -6.10 -0.41
C TYR A 551 21.76 -5.34 -1.57
N LEU A 552 22.20 -4.12 -1.87
CA LEU A 552 21.86 -3.37 -3.06
C LEU A 552 23.05 -3.37 -4.02
N THR A 553 22.78 -3.42 -5.32
CA THR A 553 23.78 -3.26 -6.40
C THR A 553 23.92 -1.80 -6.80
N ASP A 554 22.82 -1.03 -6.65
CA ASP A 554 22.74 0.36 -7.06
C ASP A 554 21.87 1.15 -6.08
N VAL A 555 22.22 2.43 -5.86
CA VAL A 555 21.38 3.40 -5.14
C VAL A 555 21.27 4.64 -6.01
N VAL A 556 20.04 5.03 -6.29
CA VAL A 556 19.73 6.18 -7.13
C VAL A 556 18.77 7.12 -6.42
N ASP A 557 18.78 8.39 -6.77
CA ASP A 557 17.66 9.27 -6.44
C ASP A 557 16.39 8.84 -7.18
N TYR A 558 15.24 9.33 -6.73
CA TYR A 558 13.98 8.91 -7.34
C TYR A 558 13.88 9.34 -8.81
N SER A 559 14.44 10.49 -9.18
CA SER A 559 14.42 11.02 -10.55
C SER A 559 15.29 10.20 -11.52
N GLY A 560 16.36 9.59 -11.01
CA GLY A 560 17.25 8.72 -11.78
C GLY A 560 16.76 7.28 -11.96
N LEU A 561 15.70 6.87 -11.24
CA LEU A 561 15.30 5.46 -11.16
C LEU A 561 14.96 4.84 -12.50
N GLU A 562 14.07 5.44 -13.28
CA GLU A 562 13.65 4.88 -14.57
C GLU A 562 14.80 4.84 -15.59
N LYS A 563 15.70 5.82 -15.52
CA LYS A 563 16.90 5.82 -16.33
C LYS A 563 17.83 4.66 -15.98
N ALA A 564 18.06 4.42 -14.69
CA ALA A 564 18.89 3.30 -14.25
C ALA A 564 18.31 1.95 -14.69
N ILE A 565 17.01 1.77 -14.55
CA ILE A 565 16.30 0.56 -15.02
C ILE A 565 16.46 0.37 -16.53
N SER A 566 16.23 1.44 -17.32
CA SER A 566 16.39 1.39 -18.78
C SER A 566 17.84 1.07 -19.17
N ASP A 567 18.82 1.68 -18.53
CA ASP A 567 20.24 1.45 -18.85
C ASP A 567 20.65 -0.02 -18.57
N ILE A 568 20.09 -0.64 -17.51
CA ILE A 568 20.29 -2.06 -17.21
C ILE A 568 19.55 -2.94 -18.23
N ALA A 569 18.29 -2.63 -18.53
CA ALA A 569 17.49 -3.40 -19.48
C ALA A 569 18.07 -3.37 -20.91
N ASP A 570 18.68 -2.25 -21.28
CA ASP A 570 19.38 -2.07 -22.57
C ASP A 570 20.79 -2.73 -22.61
N GLY A 571 21.22 -3.37 -21.52
CA GLY A 571 22.54 -4.01 -21.43
C GLY A 571 23.72 -3.03 -21.38
N LYS A 572 23.48 -1.76 -20.95
CA LYS A 572 24.53 -0.74 -20.81
C LYS A 572 25.31 -0.88 -19.50
N VAL A 573 24.78 -1.68 -18.56
CA VAL A 573 25.38 -1.96 -17.25
C VAL A 573 25.68 -3.45 -17.16
N ASP A 574 26.91 -3.79 -16.77
CA ASP A 574 27.34 -5.18 -16.60
C ASP A 574 26.52 -5.84 -15.47
N HIS A 575 26.22 -7.14 -15.63
CA HIS A 575 25.58 -7.94 -14.60
C HIS A 575 26.48 -8.03 -13.34
N PRO A 576 26.03 -7.55 -12.18
CA PRO A 576 26.77 -7.75 -10.97
C PRO A 576 26.79 -9.24 -10.60
N SER A 577 27.89 -9.72 -10.08
CA SER A 577 27.98 -11.06 -9.52
C SER A 577 27.08 -11.16 -8.28
N HIS A 578 26.27 -12.22 -8.15
CA HIS A 578 25.51 -12.52 -6.93
C HIS A 578 26.42 -12.70 -5.68
N ARG A 579 27.70 -12.94 -5.88
CA ARG A 579 28.69 -13.22 -4.81
C ARG A 579 29.46 -11.96 -4.46
N TYR A 580 28.75 -10.88 -4.13
CA TYR A 580 29.40 -9.61 -3.78
C TYR A 580 29.75 -9.59 -2.29
N LEU A 581 31.03 -9.33 -1.99
CA LEU A 581 31.48 -8.94 -0.65
C LEU A 581 31.16 -7.45 -0.40
N PRO A 582 31.07 -6.99 0.86
CA PRO A 582 30.80 -5.60 1.18
C PRO A 582 31.61 -4.64 0.31
N SER A 583 30.93 -3.74 -0.38
CA SER A 583 31.53 -2.88 -1.40
C SER A 583 32.40 -1.77 -0.83
N ASN A 584 32.27 -1.44 0.46
CA ASN A 584 33.04 -0.39 1.11
C ASN A 584 33.64 -0.83 2.46
N PRO A 585 34.76 -1.61 2.44
CA PRO A 585 35.44 -2.05 3.67
C PRO A 585 36.07 -0.90 4.47
N GLU A 586 36.15 0.31 3.92
CA GLU A 586 36.65 1.50 4.62
C GLU A 586 35.57 2.22 5.44
N ASP A 587 34.30 1.90 5.23
CA ASP A 587 33.18 2.44 6.03
C ASP A 587 33.34 2.09 7.51
N THR A 588 33.25 3.11 8.36
CA THR A 588 33.47 2.98 9.81
C THR A 588 32.49 2.01 10.45
N LEU A 589 31.24 2.03 10.01
CA LEU A 589 30.18 1.15 10.53
C LEU A 589 30.41 -0.30 10.07
N ILE A 590 30.79 -0.51 8.81
CA ILE A 590 31.13 -1.84 8.30
C ILE A 590 32.34 -2.42 9.07
N LYS A 591 33.38 -1.62 9.35
CA LYS A 591 34.50 -2.06 10.19
C LYS A 591 34.05 -2.49 11.59
N GLN A 592 33.18 -1.72 12.22
CA GLN A 592 32.63 -2.08 13.54
C GLN A 592 31.81 -3.38 13.47
N ILE A 593 31.00 -3.56 12.43
CA ILE A 593 30.20 -4.77 12.23
C ILE A 593 31.13 -5.99 12.06
N MET A 594 32.13 -5.90 11.19
CA MET A 594 33.10 -7.00 10.98
C MET A 594 33.84 -7.38 12.26
N GLU A 595 34.23 -6.36 13.05
CA GLU A 595 34.92 -6.59 14.33
C GLU A 595 34.00 -7.25 15.37
N VAL A 596 32.77 -6.78 15.49
CA VAL A 596 31.85 -7.18 16.58
C VAL A 596 31.14 -8.50 16.30
N TYR A 597 30.81 -8.78 15.01
CA TYR A 597 30.11 -9.99 14.59
C TYR A 597 31.01 -11.09 14.04
N GLY A 598 32.32 -11.02 14.33
CA GLY A 598 33.31 -12.08 14.05
C GLY A 598 33.01 -13.37 14.80
N ASP A 599 33.97 -14.30 14.84
CA ASP A 599 33.74 -15.65 15.37
C ASP A 599 33.38 -15.70 16.86
N ASP A 600 33.74 -14.70 17.65
CA ASP A 600 33.47 -14.60 19.10
C ASP A 600 32.21 -13.76 19.43
N TRP A 601 31.41 -13.37 18.45
CA TRP A 601 30.27 -12.45 18.62
C TRP A 601 29.29 -12.86 19.71
N GLN A 602 29.04 -14.18 19.90
CA GLN A 602 28.12 -14.67 20.93
C GLN A 602 28.64 -14.38 22.32
N SER A 603 29.90 -14.69 22.59
CA SER A 603 30.49 -14.42 23.88
C SER A 603 30.59 -12.92 24.15
N ARG A 604 30.81 -12.12 23.10
CA ARG A 604 30.91 -10.66 23.14
C ARG A 604 29.57 -9.97 23.38
N LEU A 605 28.54 -10.34 22.67
CA LEU A 605 27.24 -9.64 22.69
C LEU A 605 26.19 -10.28 23.62
N MET A 606 26.33 -11.57 23.94
CA MET A 606 25.38 -12.32 24.78
C MET A 606 26.00 -12.77 26.12
N GLY A 607 27.31 -12.65 26.28
CA GLY A 607 28.01 -13.01 27.50
C GLY A 607 27.95 -11.91 28.59
N PRO A 608 28.36 -12.23 29.84
CA PRO A 608 28.44 -11.26 30.92
C PRO A 608 29.65 -10.34 30.69
N SER A 609 29.46 -9.23 30.02
CA SER A 609 30.55 -8.26 29.77
C SER A 609 30.35 -6.96 30.53
N SER A 610 31.43 -6.48 31.16
CA SER A 610 31.47 -5.22 31.91
C SER A 610 32.01 -4.03 31.10
N GLU A 611 32.47 -4.25 29.85
CA GLU A 611 33.23 -3.26 29.08
C GLU A 611 32.76 -3.19 27.61
N LEU A 612 31.43 -3.13 27.35
CA LEU A 612 30.91 -2.95 26.00
C LEU A 612 30.99 -1.48 25.58
N ASN A 613 31.41 -1.22 24.33
CA ASN A 613 31.30 0.09 23.73
C ASN A 613 29.83 0.43 23.38
N PRO A 614 29.48 1.71 23.06
CA PRO A 614 28.12 2.10 22.78
C PRO A 614 27.44 1.32 21.64
N PHE A 615 28.18 0.91 20.62
CA PHE A 615 27.67 0.11 19.52
C PHE A 615 27.32 -1.31 20.01
N GLU A 616 28.21 -1.96 20.74
CA GLU A 616 28.00 -3.29 21.31
C GLU A 616 26.83 -3.32 22.31
N VAL A 617 26.71 -2.31 23.18
CA VAL A 617 25.57 -2.16 24.10
C VAL A 617 24.26 -2.13 23.33
N ARG A 618 24.22 -1.37 22.23
CA ARG A 618 23.02 -1.29 21.39
C ARG A 618 22.73 -2.63 20.72
N GLN A 619 23.72 -3.33 20.18
CA GLN A 619 23.56 -4.62 19.52
C GLN A 619 23.13 -5.71 20.51
N SER A 620 23.78 -5.81 21.66
CA SER A 620 23.40 -6.72 22.75
C SER A 620 21.94 -6.52 23.19
N LYS A 621 21.48 -5.25 23.26
CA LYS A 621 20.09 -4.92 23.59
C LYS A 621 19.11 -5.36 22.50
N PHE A 622 19.49 -5.31 21.22
CA PHE A 622 18.64 -5.78 20.13
C PHE A 622 18.54 -7.30 20.16
N ILE A 623 19.67 -7.99 20.22
CA ILE A 623 19.73 -9.46 20.31
C ILE A 623 18.96 -9.97 21.53
N GLY A 624 19.11 -9.33 22.70
CA GLY A 624 18.45 -9.72 23.94
C GLY A 624 16.90 -9.55 23.92
N ARG A 625 16.34 -8.98 22.86
CA ARG A 625 14.88 -8.87 22.64
C ARG A 625 14.34 -9.91 21.67
N ASN A 626 15.20 -10.58 20.93
CA ASN A 626 14.84 -11.55 19.91
C ASN A 626 14.70 -12.94 20.54
N ALA A 627 13.96 -13.84 19.88
CA ALA A 627 13.66 -15.17 20.38
C ALA A 627 14.93 -16.05 20.46
N PRO A 628 15.26 -16.63 21.61
CA PRO A 628 16.51 -17.37 21.81
C PRO A 628 16.67 -18.59 20.87
N VAL A 629 15.57 -19.32 20.62
CA VAL A 629 15.59 -20.48 19.71
C VAL A 629 15.87 -20.02 18.28
N SER A 630 15.22 -18.94 17.85
CA SER A 630 15.40 -18.36 16.50
C SER A 630 16.83 -17.87 16.27
N ILE A 631 17.42 -17.18 17.26
CA ILE A 631 18.82 -16.74 17.22
C ILE A 631 19.75 -17.94 17.04
N LYS A 632 19.54 -18.99 17.84
CA LYS A 632 20.36 -20.20 17.77
C LYS A 632 20.29 -20.83 16.39
N MET A 633 19.08 -21.12 15.91
CA MET A 633 18.86 -21.76 14.61
C MET A 633 19.36 -20.90 13.44
N ALA A 634 19.09 -19.61 13.44
CA ALA A 634 19.60 -18.68 12.42
C ALA A 634 21.13 -18.63 12.42
N SER A 635 21.78 -18.64 13.60
CA SER A 635 23.25 -18.68 13.70
C SER A 635 23.83 -19.97 13.11
N GLU A 636 23.22 -21.12 13.40
CA GLU A 636 23.65 -22.43 12.86
C GLU A 636 23.51 -22.46 11.32
N LEU A 637 22.41 -21.91 10.77
CA LEU A 637 22.19 -21.79 9.33
C LEU A 637 23.20 -20.85 8.66
N ILE A 638 23.52 -19.71 9.26
CA ILE A 638 24.56 -18.80 8.79
C ILE A 638 25.94 -19.47 8.81
N ASP A 639 26.24 -20.29 9.82
CA ASP A 639 27.50 -21.01 9.92
C ASP A 639 27.60 -22.13 8.87
N ILE A 640 26.48 -22.78 8.49
CA ILE A 640 26.41 -23.70 7.35
C ILE A 640 26.72 -22.95 6.05
N ALA A 641 26.05 -21.83 5.80
CA ALA A 641 26.28 -20.99 4.64
C ALA A 641 27.76 -20.53 4.52
N ASN A 642 28.38 -20.19 5.64
CA ASN A 642 29.79 -19.76 5.66
C ASN A 642 30.76 -20.89 5.28
N LYS A 643 30.40 -22.16 5.56
CA LYS A 643 31.21 -23.34 5.21
C LYS A 643 31.03 -23.76 3.76
N SER A 644 29.87 -23.49 3.16
CA SER A 644 29.48 -23.93 1.82
C SER A 644 29.11 -22.78 0.89
N ARG A 645 29.90 -21.69 0.92
CA ARG A 645 29.61 -20.45 0.15
C ARG A 645 29.41 -20.64 -1.35
N GLU A 646 29.96 -21.71 -1.94
CA GLU A 646 29.86 -21.96 -3.38
C GLU A 646 28.62 -22.78 -3.77
N ASP A 647 28.01 -23.47 -2.83
CA ASP A 647 26.82 -24.29 -3.05
C ASP A 647 25.83 -24.13 -1.88
N PRO A 648 24.75 -23.33 -2.04
CA PRO A 648 23.77 -23.11 -1.00
C PRO A 648 22.83 -24.29 -0.76
N THR A 649 22.86 -25.33 -1.60
CA THR A 649 21.86 -26.44 -1.59
C THR A 649 21.71 -27.09 -0.22
N ALA A 650 22.84 -27.40 0.45
CA ALA A 650 22.82 -28.04 1.78
C ALA A 650 22.22 -27.09 2.84
N GLY A 651 22.50 -25.80 2.73
CA GLY A 651 21.96 -24.78 3.64
C GLY A 651 20.48 -24.54 3.42
N LEU A 652 20.01 -24.45 2.17
CA LEU A 652 18.59 -24.36 1.82
C LEU A 652 17.81 -25.57 2.34
N GLN A 653 18.37 -26.77 2.22
CA GLN A 653 17.75 -27.96 2.80
C GLN A 653 17.69 -27.89 4.34
N SER A 654 18.73 -27.36 4.99
CA SER A 654 18.76 -27.18 6.44
C SER A 654 17.73 -26.16 6.93
N GLU A 655 17.43 -25.12 6.13
CA GLU A 655 16.31 -24.19 6.41
C GLU A 655 14.98 -24.96 6.42
N LEU A 656 14.72 -25.81 5.44
CA LEU A 656 13.49 -26.64 5.37
C LEU A 656 13.42 -27.65 6.51
N ASP A 657 14.53 -28.32 6.84
CA ASP A 657 14.58 -29.32 7.91
C ASP A 657 14.30 -28.72 9.30
N GLY A 658 14.60 -27.45 9.49
CA GLY A 658 14.38 -26.73 10.73
C GLY A 658 12.94 -26.22 10.97
N LEU A 659 12.05 -26.25 9.94
CA LEU A 659 10.71 -25.61 10.01
C LEU A 659 9.84 -26.20 11.12
N ASP A 660 9.78 -27.54 11.24
CA ASP A 660 8.95 -28.19 12.26
C ASP A 660 9.40 -27.78 13.68
N THR A 661 10.70 -27.66 13.88
CA THR A 661 11.25 -27.26 15.17
C THR A 661 10.89 -25.82 15.49
N ILE A 662 11.10 -24.90 14.56
CA ILE A 662 10.89 -23.44 14.85
C ILE A 662 9.40 -23.10 15.00
N PHE A 663 8.55 -23.60 14.09
CA PHE A 663 7.10 -23.30 14.13
C PHE A 663 6.34 -24.04 15.24
N SER A 664 6.95 -25.05 15.86
CA SER A 664 6.40 -25.73 17.06
C SER A 664 6.73 -24.99 18.37
N THR A 665 7.56 -23.94 18.33
CA THR A 665 7.90 -23.16 19.54
C THR A 665 6.75 -22.26 19.98
N LYS A 666 6.62 -22.05 21.29
CA LYS A 666 5.69 -21.05 21.83
C LYS A 666 6.07 -19.64 21.40
N ASP A 667 7.38 -19.39 21.30
CA ASP A 667 7.91 -18.09 20.91
C ASP A 667 7.51 -17.73 19.46
N ALA A 668 7.46 -18.70 18.53
CA ALA A 668 7.00 -18.44 17.17
C ALA A 668 5.54 -18.00 17.12
N LEU A 669 4.63 -18.77 17.73
CA LEU A 669 3.21 -18.39 17.75
C LEU A 669 2.98 -17.05 18.45
N MET A 670 3.66 -16.83 19.59
CA MET A 670 3.52 -15.60 20.37
C MET A 670 4.07 -14.40 19.60
N GLY A 671 5.23 -14.53 18.97
CA GLY A 671 5.86 -13.45 18.19
C GLY A 671 5.03 -13.07 16.98
N LEU A 672 4.53 -14.06 16.21
CA LEU A 672 3.68 -13.84 15.04
C LEU A 672 2.34 -13.16 15.44
N LYS A 673 1.69 -13.60 16.53
CA LYS A 673 0.49 -12.94 17.08
C LYS A 673 0.77 -11.51 17.55
N GLY A 674 1.94 -11.28 18.15
CA GLY A 674 2.36 -9.95 18.56
C GLY A 674 2.46 -8.96 17.40
N VAL A 675 2.87 -9.44 16.21
CA VAL A 675 2.87 -8.59 15.00
C VAL A 675 1.44 -8.21 14.60
N LEU A 676 0.50 -9.15 14.61
CA LEU A 676 -0.91 -8.90 14.23
C LEU A 676 -1.63 -7.97 15.21
N SER A 677 -1.36 -8.12 16.52
CA SER A 677 -1.96 -7.26 17.55
C SER A 677 -1.24 -5.93 17.76
N GLY A 678 -0.02 -5.78 17.21
CA GLY A 678 0.85 -4.63 17.46
C GLY A 678 1.46 -4.61 18.88
N GLU A 679 1.39 -5.71 19.60
CA GLU A 679 1.90 -5.85 20.97
C GLU A 679 3.36 -6.31 20.98
N ARG A 680 4.11 -5.77 21.93
CA ARG A 680 5.47 -6.28 22.18
C ARG A 680 5.39 -7.54 23.03
N VAL A 681 6.04 -8.59 22.55
CA VAL A 681 6.14 -9.88 23.26
C VAL A 681 7.50 -10.00 23.95
N GLN A 682 7.53 -10.82 25.01
CA GLN A 682 8.74 -11.21 25.70
C GLN A 682 8.92 -12.73 25.51
N PHE A 683 9.99 -13.11 24.84
CA PHE A 683 10.26 -14.50 24.49
C PHE A 683 10.77 -15.30 25.69
N SER A 684 10.38 -16.58 25.75
CA SER A 684 10.73 -17.52 26.82
C SER A 684 11.88 -18.45 26.48
N GLY A 685 12.14 -18.67 25.18
CA GLY A 685 13.06 -19.67 24.68
C GLY A 685 12.48 -21.10 24.63
N GLU A 686 11.13 -21.23 24.65
CA GLU A 686 10.39 -22.49 24.63
C GLU A 686 9.63 -22.71 23.31
#